data_933d5e813b8a917e06de50c200751d88
#
_entry.id   933d5e813b8a917e06de50c200751d88
#
_cell.length_a   1.000
_cell.length_b   1.000
_cell.length_c   1.000
_cell.angle_alpha   90.00
_cell.angle_beta   90.00
_cell.angle_gamma   90.00
#
_symmetry.space_group_name_H-M   'P 1'
#
loop_
_entity.id
_entity.type
_entity.pdbx_description
1 polymer ?
#
loop_
_entity_poly.entity_id
_entity_poly.type
_entity_poly.pdbx_seq_one_letter_code
_entity_poly.pdbx_strand_id
1 'polypeptide(L)'
;MNFIKLFLFFFIFSLITSTDYHGYLYDIKGEYLSGNFTFNEDKLPLNTTKFNSFQMRHPESLESMLIKNININLQFEYENILHIKITDSNNPDRWQVPEDIIDTKYNFNLHKNIKSKPSLNSFFSFSLSNSSDTFSFELKDKNNITFYTFSNDTFLYTDRFINFESILTTNDIYGFGERGHELKLNDGIYTIWPNDTGGIQMDEGKGGKNGYSHQPVGLHRTKIENIWLGFIFLNSNNQDVVIKTLREDGTTSLQHKTIGGIIDYYIIITKSPIEAVQSIHKILGYPFLPPYWAVAYHQSRLSYNHISNFKTTYNNFKKYEIPVDTMWVDIDTYDNYQIFSVDNKTWDGLGDFVKKFQTEDHTHFIPIIDIGVGNGTGDKFAALGKKLNCFIKSNYTKTDLFLEVWPGATLFPDYLNPNTTFFWEYGLNSYQNLVHFDGIWFDMNEIAGLKRDLPCIGELADKCDKKDNYYYYDDLPYLPGFNYDNSRTNMAAGTINENGLLYGPDERKYAIYNTKPILSYTQNKISFNYLKSKLKKRPFIISRSATFGTGKYNGHWLGDNGSHYGSMRNSLDGIFQFVIYGIPMTGDDICGFFGDSYGTLCNRWYNLGVFYPFSRNHNTGIDQFPWSFDDTNILNNIKNAINFRYMILRYIYSYLFSVSLNEKVGFFNPVFFSYPNELNSYNNINDKVMIGDAFILFPIFSDDTQNISRIFPSGKWYYFPNGKMLLNKNDDRNVTLSGEFDVIHLYMKDGVIVPWQNTFDKYIKNSYYLRSEKLNLIINPDEEKRAKGVIFFDNDGIDTIENEEYIRVDLNYDNGILTVNNTMKEEFKYEYNDNILGMIELFGTDNNEESNITIILKNSSVYNYFMSKDFENDKFYIKLKESLIINEINKIEFIFA
;
A
#
# COMPACT_ATOMS: atom_id res chain seq x y z
N MET A 1 48.16 -38.80 -27.17
CA MET A 1 48.08 -38.65 -25.70
C MET A 1 46.84 -37.82 -25.36
N ASN A 2 45.73 -38.51 -25.25
CA ASN A 2 44.41 -37.94 -24.98
C ASN A 2 44.19 -37.91 -23.47
N PHE A 3 44.05 -36.70 -22.92
CA PHE A 3 43.54 -36.53 -21.57
C PHE A 3 42.02 -36.53 -21.63
N ILE A 4 41.40 -37.59 -21.20
CA ILE A 4 40.01 -37.70 -20.88
C ILE A 4 39.82 -36.97 -19.56
N LYS A 5 39.18 -35.81 -19.57
CA LYS A 5 38.68 -35.13 -18.36
C LYS A 5 37.44 -35.89 -17.91
N LEU A 6 37.61 -36.74 -16.93
CA LEU A 6 36.52 -37.34 -16.15
C LEU A 6 35.88 -36.23 -15.29
N PHE A 7 34.75 -35.70 -15.74
CA PHE A 7 33.89 -34.90 -14.89
C PHE A 7 33.19 -35.83 -13.89
N LEU A 8 33.73 -35.95 -12.71
CA LEU A 8 32.99 -36.52 -11.57
C LEU A 8 31.88 -35.54 -11.21
N PHE A 9 30.65 -35.88 -11.61
CA PHE A 9 29.44 -35.31 -11.02
C PHE A 9 29.35 -35.78 -9.57
N PHE A 10 29.78 -34.98 -8.63
CA PHE A 10 29.40 -35.17 -7.23
C PHE A 10 27.92 -34.81 -7.08
N PHE A 11 27.06 -35.81 -7.11
CA PHE A 11 25.75 -35.70 -6.53
C PHE A 11 25.93 -35.48 -5.04
N ILE A 12 25.71 -34.27 -4.55
CA ILE A 12 25.68 -34.01 -3.11
C ILE A 12 24.31 -34.51 -2.64
N PHE A 13 24.27 -35.78 -2.26
CA PHE A 13 23.18 -36.31 -1.46
C PHE A 13 23.45 -35.81 -0.02
N SER A 14 22.75 -34.80 0.46
CA SER A 14 22.70 -34.55 1.88
C SER A 14 21.49 -35.27 2.46
N LEU A 15 21.76 -36.24 3.32
CA LEU A 15 20.72 -36.88 4.13
C LEU A 15 20.26 -35.83 5.13
N ILE A 16 19.04 -35.35 4.97
CA ILE A 16 18.41 -34.41 5.89
C ILE A 16 17.36 -35.20 6.65
N THR A 17 17.67 -35.57 7.88
CA THR A 17 16.69 -36.12 8.80
C THR A 17 16.21 -35.01 9.70
N SER A 18 14.97 -34.62 9.57
CA SER A 18 14.33 -33.74 10.55
C SER A 18 13.95 -34.57 11.76
N THR A 19 13.75 -33.93 12.92
CA THR A 19 13.17 -34.62 14.07
C THR A 19 11.82 -35.23 13.75
N ASP A 20 11.08 -34.63 12.81
CA ASP A 20 9.72 -35.02 12.46
C ASP A 20 9.61 -35.55 11.02
N TYR A 21 10.44 -35.08 10.07
CA TYR A 21 10.43 -35.51 8.67
C TYR A 21 11.84 -35.89 8.21
N HIS A 22 11.96 -36.96 7.43
CA HIS A 22 13.21 -37.40 6.81
C HIS A 22 13.09 -37.52 5.28
N GLY A 23 14.16 -37.21 4.57
CA GLY A 23 14.20 -37.23 3.12
C GLY A 23 15.52 -36.73 2.56
N TYR A 24 15.56 -36.53 1.26
CA TYR A 24 16.75 -36.03 0.55
C TYR A 24 16.39 -34.84 -0.29
N LEU A 25 17.23 -33.79 -0.23
CA LEU A 25 17.23 -32.72 -1.22
C LEU A 25 18.27 -33.08 -2.30
N TYR A 26 17.89 -32.92 -3.54
CA TYR A 26 18.78 -33.13 -4.68
C TYR A 26 18.72 -31.91 -5.61
N ASP A 27 19.87 -31.61 -6.22
CA ASP A 27 20.04 -30.51 -7.15
C ASP A 27 19.57 -30.96 -8.55
N ILE A 28 18.54 -30.31 -9.06
CA ILE A 28 18.05 -30.56 -10.42
C ILE A 28 18.74 -29.59 -11.37
N LYS A 29 19.75 -30.11 -12.09
CA LYS A 29 20.52 -29.39 -13.12
C LYS A 29 21.21 -28.10 -12.64
N GLY A 30 21.48 -27.95 -11.33
CA GLY A 30 22.06 -26.74 -10.77
C GLY A 30 21.10 -25.55 -10.70
N GLU A 31 19.80 -25.74 -10.91
CA GLU A 31 18.80 -24.69 -10.98
C GLU A 31 18.04 -24.54 -9.67
N TYR A 32 17.69 -25.63 -9.00
CA TYR A 32 16.96 -25.63 -7.73
C TYR A 32 17.14 -26.93 -6.95
N LEU A 33 16.88 -26.87 -5.65
CA LEU A 33 16.86 -28.02 -4.78
C LEU A 33 15.42 -28.53 -4.63
N SER A 34 15.19 -29.82 -4.82
CA SER A 34 13.89 -30.46 -4.65
C SER A 34 14.04 -31.76 -3.90
N GLY A 35 13.02 -32.17 -3.17
CA GLY A 35 13.02 -33.44 -2.46
C GLY A 35 11.67 -33.80 -1.85
N ASN A 36 11.46 -35.10 -1.68
CA ASN A 36 10.32 -35.64 -0.96
C ASN A 36 10.75 -36.03 0.47
N PHE A 37 9.94 -35.63 1.42
CA PHE A 37 10.16 -35.88 2.84
C PHE A 37 8.99 -36.67 3.41
N THR A 38 9.29 -37.68 4.23
CA THR A 38 8.30 -38.51 4.91
C THR A 38 8.39 -38.29 6.41
N PHE A 39 7.25 -38.17 7.09
CA PHE A 39 7.18 -38.04 8.53
C PHE A 39 7.74 -39.28 9.22
N ASN A 40 8.55 -39.06 10.25
CA ASN A 40 9.12 -40.17 11.04
C ASN A 40 8.09 -40.72 12.05
N GLU A 41 7.47 -41.85 11.73
CA GLU A 41 6.44 -42.49 12.56
C GLU A 41 6.91 -42.90 13.95
N ASP A 42 8.22 -43.11 14.17
CA ASP A 42 8.82 -43.35 15.49
C ASP A 42 8.63 -42.16 16.46
N LYS A 43 8.23 -40.99 15.95
CA LYS A 43 7.91 -39.79 16.74
C LYS A 43 6.45 -39.73 17.20
N LEU A 44 5.62 -40.71 16.85
CA LEU A 44 4.26 -40.80 17.38
C LEU A 44 4.23 -41.55 18.72
N PRO A 45 3.41 -41.17 19.72
CA PRO A 45 2.54 -39.98 19.69
C PRO A 45 3.31 -38.66 19.72
N LEU A 46 2.75 -37.66 19.07
CA LEU A 46 3.35 -36.32 19.03
C LEU A 46 3.53 -35.80 20.47
N ASN A 47 4.69 -35.21 20.75
CA ASN A 47 4.98 -34.66 22.07
C ASN A 47 4.01 -33.51 22.42
N THR A 48 3.03 -33.77 23.28
CA THR A 48 1.98 -32.84 23.67
C THR A 48 2.51 -31.54 24.30
N THR A 49 3.66 -31.56 24.91
CA THR A 49 4.27 -30.35 25.49
C THR A 49 4.73 -29.35 24.42
N LYS A 50 5.21 -29.83 23.25
CA LYS A 50 5.54 -28.98 22.09
C LYS A 50 4.26 -28.31 21.55
N PHE A 51 3.13 -29.01 21.52
CA PHE A 51 1.89 -28.51 20.98
C PHE A 51 1.11 -27.57 21.92
N ASN A 52 1.26 -27.74 23.22
CA ASN A 52 0.71 -26.77 24.19
C ASN A 52 1.30 -25.35 23.99
N SER A 53 2.52 -25.24 23.46
CA SER A 53 3.13 -23.97 23.13
C SER A 53 2.48 -23.26 21.93
N PHE A 54 1.72 -23.98 21.08
CA PHE A 54 1.01 -23.40 19.94
C PHE A 54 -0.38 -22.87 20.26
N GLN A 55 -0.85 -23.02 21.50
CA GLN A 55 -2.20 -22.58 21.93
C GLN A 55 -3.32 -23.24 21.12
N MET A 56 -3.19 -24.56 20.90
CA MET A 56 -4.18 -25.34 20.14
C MET A 56 -5.45 -25.54 20.94
N ARG A 57 -6.61 -25.50 20.24
CA ARG A 57 -7.92 -25.80 20.85
C ARG A 57 -8.15 -27.32 21.00
N HIS A 58 -7.67 -28.10 20.03
CA HIS A 58 -7.85 -29.55 19.93
C HIS A 58 -6.52 -30.23 19.59
N PRO A 59 -5.53 -30.24 20.53
CA PRO A 59 -4.23 -30.83 20.27
C PRO A 59 -4.31 -32.35 19.98
N GLU A 60 -5.32 -33.04 20.48
CA GLU A 60 -5.57 -34.47 20.27
C GLU A 60 -5.92 -34.83 18.83
N SER A 61 -6.42 -33.87 18.04
CA SER A 61 -6.78 -34.12 16.63
C SER A 61 -5.61 -33.97 15.67
N LEU A 62 -4.46 -33.47 16.11
CA LEU A 62 -3.33 -33.14 15.23
C LEU A 62 -2.72 -34.36 14.55
N GLU A 63 -2.61 -35.49 15.24
CA GLU A 63 -2.04 -36.72 14.67
C GLU A 63 -2.86 -37.22 13.48
N SER A 64 -4.19 -37.15 13.57
CA SER A 64 -5.09 -37.56 12.48
C SER A 64 -5.04 -36.60 11.29
N MET A 65 -4.64 -35.37 11.51
CA MET A 65 -4.53 -34.32 10.47
C MET A 65 -3.12 -34.19 9.89
N LEU A 66 -2.13 -34.93 10.41
CA LEU A 66 -0.73 -34.82 10.01
C LEU A 66 -0.55 -35.22 8.55
N ILE A 67 0.08 -34.34 7.76
CA ILE A 67 0.49 -34.66 6.39
C ILE A 67 1.86 -35.34 6.44
N LYS A 68 1.88 -36.64 6.19
CA LYS A 68 3.07 -37.46 6.36
C LYS A 68 4.11 -37.31 5.24
N ASN A 69 3.68 -36.97 4.03
CA ASN A 69 4.57 -36.85 2.89
C ASN A 69 4.51 -35.44 2.31
N ILE A 70 5.63 -34.74 2.31
CA ILE A 70 5.75 -33.38 1.78
C ILE A 70 6.82 -33.31 0.69
N ASN A 71 6.59 -32.43 -0.28
CA ASN A 71 7.58 -32.05 -1.27
C ASN A 71 8.11 -30.65 -0.93
N ILE A 72 9.44 -30.51 -0.91
CA ILE A 72 10.13 -29.24 -0.63
C ILE A 72 10.88 -28.81 -1.88
N ASN A 73 10.60 -27.60 -2.36
CA ASN A 73 11.32 -26.95 -3.44
C ASN A 73 11.94 -25.64 -2.95
N LEU A 74 13.20 -25.45 -3.25
CA LEU A 74 13.98 -24.24 -2.94
C LEU A 74 14.59 -23.72 -4.23
N GLN A 75 14.26 -22.51 -4.62
CA GLN A 75 14.72 -21.92 -5.87
C GLN A 75 15.13 -20.46 -5.68
N PHE A 76 16.24 -20.04 -6.27
CA PHE A 76 16.52 -18.63 -6.48
C PHE A 76 15.89 -18.18 -7.79
N GLU A 77 14.84 -17.38 -7.71
CA GLU A 77 14.12 -16.89 -8.90
C GLU A 77 14.82 -15.66 -9.51
N TYR A 78 15.50 -14.89 -8.64
CA TYR A 78 16.45 -13.85 -8.96
C TYR A 78 17.72 -14.07 -8.12
N GLU A 79 18.80 -13.38 -8.43
CA GLU A 79 20.04 -13.48 -7.64
C GLU A 79 19.86 -13.21 -6.14
N ASN A 80 18.78 -12.49 -5.76
CA ASN A 80 18.50 -12.06 -4.40
C ASN A 80 17.12 -12.48 -3.86
N ILE A 81 16.40 -13.35 -4.53
CA ILE A 81 15.06 -13.81 -4.12
C ILE A 81 15.05 -15.33 -4.01
N LEU A 82 15.01 -15.83 -2.78
CA LEU A 82 14.81 -17.26 -2.49
C LEU A 82 13.33 -17.55 -2.36
N HIS A 83 12.82 -18.45 -3.19
CA HIS A 83 11.46 -18.97 -3.14
C HIS A 83 11.45 -20.36 -2.52
N ILE A 84 10.62 -20.57 -1.52
CA ILE A 84 10.44 -21.82 -0.77
C ILE A 84 9.01 -22.28 -0.99
N LYS A 85 8.85 -23.46 -1.59
CA LYS A 85 7.53 -24.06 -1.78
C LYS A 85 7.48 -25.44 -1.13
N ILE A 86 6.59 -25.62 -0.13
CA ILE A 86 6.38 -26.91 0.56
C ILE A 86 4.93 -27.32 0.37
N THR A 87 4.73 -28.48 -0.25
CA THR A 87 3.42 -29.00 -0.64
C THR A 87 3.17 -30.40 -0.09
N ASP A 88 1.91 -30.81 -0.08
CA ASP A 88 1.50 -32.19 0.22
C ASP A 88 1.76 -33.08 -1.00
N SER A 89 2.66 -34.08 -0.86
CA SER A 89 3.00 -34.98 -1.97
C SER A 89 1.85 -35.90 -2.37
N ASN A 90 0.92 -36.17 -1.47
CA ASN A 90 -0.22 -37.08 -1.70
C ASN A 90 -1.48 -36.32 -2.17
N ASN A 91 -1.51 -34.97 -2.03
CA ASN A 91 -2.64 -34.14 -2.44
C ASN A 91 -2.17 -32.95 -3.25
N PRO A 92 -1.92 -33.11 -4.55
CA PRO A 92 -1.50 -32.00 -5.41
C PRO A 92 -2.57 -30.91 -5.57
N ASP A 93 -3.84 -31.24 -5.30
CA ASP A 93 -4.99 -30.33 -5.36
C ASP A 93 -5.20 -29.56 -4.05
N ARG A 94 -4.30 -29.74 -3.05
CA ARG A 94 -4.32 -28.95 -1.84
C ARG A 94 -4.29 -27.47 -2.19
N TRP A 95 -5.12 -26.68 -1.47
CA TRP A 95 -5.25 -25.27 -1.73
C TRP A 95 -3.90 -24.55 -1.81
N GLN A 96 -3.70 -23.84 -2.87
CA GLN A 96 -2.67 -22.83 -3.08
C GLN A 96 -3.29 -21.68 -3.85
N VAL A 97 -2.76 -20.49 -3.66
CA VAL A 97 -3.24 -19.30 -4.40
C VAL A 97 -3.08 -19.54 -5.90
N PRO A 98 -4.18 -19.55 -6.68
CA PRO A 98 -4.11 -19.85 -8.10
C PRO A 98 -3.41 -18.73 -8.88
N GLU A 99 -2.45 -19.09 -9.72
CA GLU A 99 -1.67 -18.12 -10.52
C GLU A 99 -2.50 -17.43 -11.61
N ASP A 100 -3.61 -18.02 -12.03
CA ASP A 100 -4.55 -17.40 -12.98
C ASP A 100 -5.49 -16.39 -12.31
N ILE A 101 -5.64 -16.45 -11.00
CA ILE A 101 -6.41 -15.48 -10.22
C ILE A 101 -5.51 -14.32 -9.80
N ILE A 102 -4.43 -14.60 -9.09
CA ILE A 102 -3.41 -13.61 -8.72
C ILE A 102 -2.23 -13.77 -9.67
N ASP A 103 -2.18 -12.90 -10.64
CA ASP A 103 -1.17 -12.94 -11.69
C ASP A 103 0.24 -12.60 -11.13
N THR A 104 0.86 -13.60 -10.54
CA THR A 104 2.27 -13.55 -10.13
C THR A 104 3.21 -13.93 -11.27
N LYS A 105 2.71 -14.64 -12.30
CA LYS A 105 3.49 -15.06 -13.48
C LYS A 105 3.95 -13.92 -14.38
N TYR A 106 3.27 -12.78 -14.35
CA TYR A 106 3.64 -11.64 -15.21
C TYR A 106 5.10 -11.24 -15.02
N ASN A 107 5.62 -11.45 -13.83
CA ASN A 107 7.01 -11.14 -13.49
C ASN A 107 7.98 -12.30 -13.75
N PHE A 108 7.51 -13.57 -13.81
CA PHE A 108 8.37 -14.75 -14.01
C PHE A 108 8.63 -15.08 -15.49
N ASN A 109 7.72 -14.73 -16.40
CA ASN A 109 7.91 -14.96 -17.84
C ASN A 109 9.03 -14.14 -18.48
N LEU A 110 9.44 -13.04 -17.87
CA LEU A 110 10.60 -12.25 -18.28
C LEU A 110 11.95 -12.96 -18.03
N HIS A 111 11.94 -14.07 -17.26
CA HIS A 111 13.17 -14.64 -16.72
C HIS A 111 13.42 -16.12 -17.08
N LYS A 112 12.82 -16.63 -18.17
CA LYS A 112 13.13 -17.98 -18.72
C LYS A 112 14.63 -18.24 -19.00
N ASN A 113 15.48 -17.24 -18.79
CA ASN A 113 16.91 -17.32 -19.05
C ASN A 113 17.81 -17.09 -17.83
N ILE A 114 17.27 -16.93 -16.61
CA ILE A 114 18.15 -16.82 -15.44
C ILE A 114 18.50 -18.22 -14.95
N LYS A 115 19.52 -18.79 -15.56
CA LYS A 115 20.28 -19.92 -15.04
C LYS A 115 21.21 -19.36 -14.00
N SER A 116 20.92 -19.47 -12.67
CA SER A 116 22.08 -19.41 -11.75
C SER A 116 21.69 -19.59 -10.30
N LYS A 117 22.42 -20.45 -9.60
CA LYS A 117 22.85 -20.24 -8.23
C LYS A 117 23.22 -18.75 -8.05
N PRO A 118 23.08 -18.17 -6.81
CA PRO A 118 23.61 -16.84 -6.55
C PRO A 118 25.00 -16.73 -7.17
N SER A 119 25.23 -15.73 -7.98
CA SER A 119 26.51 -15.60 -8.68
C SER A 119 27.63 -15.61 -7.65
N LEU A 120 28.83 -16.05 -8.04
CA LEU A 120 30.04 -15.95 -7.21
C LEU A 120 30.29 -14.53 -6.67
N ASN A 121 29.59 -13.52 -7.20
CA ASN A 121 29.61 -12.12 -6.80
C ASN A 121 28.45 -11.74 -5.86
N SER A 122 27.59 -12.68 -5.43
CA SER A 122 26.53 -12.37 -4.47
C SER A 122 27.15 -12.00 -3.13
N PHE A 123 26.56 -11.01 -2.46
CA PHE A 123 27.02 -10.54 -1.15
C PHE A 123 26.60 -11.49 0.01
N PHE A 124 25.98 -12.60 -0.30
CA PHE A 124 25.54 -13.62 0.64
C PHE A 124 25.75 -15.04 0.07
N SER A 125 25.68 -16.04 0.95
CA SER A 125 25.72 -17.46 0.60
C SER A 125 24.57 -18.22 1.25
N PHE A 126 24.16 -19.31 0.63
CA PHE A 126 23.16 -20.25 1.12
C PHE A 126 23.85 -21.54 1.57
N SER A 127 23.51 -22.04 2.75
CA SER A 127 24.01 -23.34 3.24
C SER A 127 22.89 -24.15 3.88
N LEU A 128 22.78 -25.42 3.51
CA LEU A 128 21.96 -26.39 4.25
C LEU A 128 22.65 -26.70 5.58
N SER A 129 21.86 -26.93 6.63
CA SER A 129 22.40 -27.39 7.92
C SER A 129 23.04 -28.76 7.75
N ASN A 130 24.24 -28.91 8.27
CA ASN A 130 24.98 -30.18 8.22
C ASN A 130 24.52 -31.17 9.30
N SER A 131 23.53 -30.84 10.12
CA SER A 131 23.01 -31.80 11.08
C SER A 131 22.15 -32.84 10.38
N SER A 132 22.45 -34.10 10.56
CA SER A 132 21.75 -35.25 9.97
C SER A 132 20.26 -35.34 10.37
N ASP A 133 19.80 -34.48 11.26
CA ASP A 133 18.53 -34.66 11.97
C ASP A 133 17.46 -33.57 11.66
N THR A 134 17.76 -32.55 10.87
CA THR A 134 16.79 -31.45 10.67
C THR A 134 16.84 -30.80 9.30
N PHE A 135 15.65 -30.61 8.65
CA PHE A 135 15.54 -29.71 7.51
C PHE A 135 15.66 -28.27 8.02
N SER A 136 16.84 -27.69 7.91
CA SER A 136 17.07 -26.26 8.13
C SER A 136 18.12 -25.74 7.16
N PHE A 137 18.10 -24.43 6.92
CA PHE A 137 19.12 -23.77 6.11
C PHE A 137 19.45 -22.40 6.69
N GLU A 138 20.62 -21.91 6.31
CA GLU A 138 21.13 -20.62 6.73
C GLU A 138 21.50 -19.75 5.53
N LEU A 139 21.29 -18.45 5.69
CA LEU A 139 21.85 -17.43 4.82
C LEU A 139 22.99 -16.71 5.58
N LYS A 140 24.15 -16.61 4.93
CA LYS A 140 25.38 -16.04 5.52
C LYS A 140 25.94 -14.95 4.63
N ASP A 141 26.56 -13.95 5.25
CA ASP A 141 27.31 -12.93 4.54
C ASP A 141 28.62 -13.47 3.96
N LYS A 142 29.35 -12.60 3.26
CA LYS A 142 30.68 -12.93 2.70
C LYS A 142 31.74 -13.31 3.74
N ASN A 143 31.52 -12.98 5.02
CA ASN A 143 32.40 -13.32 6.15
C ASN A 143 31.93 -14.60 6.85
N ASN A 144 30.97 -15.32 6.29
CA ASN A 144 30.37 -16.54 6.84
C ASN A 144 29.58 -16.31 8.14
N ILE A 145 29.04 -15.08 8.34
CA ILE A 145 28.19 -14.73 9.48
C ILE A 145 26.73 -14.97 9.10
N THR A 146 26.06 -15.85 9.85
CA THR A 146 24.63 -16.15 9.64
C THR A 146 23.76 -14.93 9.97
N PHE A 147 22.86 -14.57 9.06
CA PHE A 147 21.88 -13.49 9.26
C PHE A 147 20.43 -13.95 9.17
N TYR A 148 20.19 -15.18 8.74
CA TYR A 148 18.87 -15.80 8.67
C TYR A 148 19.00 -17.30 8.82
N THR A 149 18.08 -17.93 9.57
CA THR A 149 17.95 -19.39 9.66
C THR A 149 16.50 -19.79 9.50
N PHE A 150 16.20 -20.68 8.56
CA PHE A 150 14.92 -21.40 8.55
C PHE A 150 15.05 -22.53 9.55
N SER A 151 14.26 -22.47 10.64
CA SER A 151 14.34 -23.42 11.75
C SER A 151 13.29 -24.52 11.61
N ASN A 152 13.68 -25.74 11.95
CA ASN A 152 12.79 -26.88 11.99
C ASN A 152 12.24 -27.16 13.40
N ASP A 153 12.71 -26.46 14.44
CA ASP A 153 12.39 -26.76 15.83
C ASP A 153 10.88 -26.75 16.13
N THR A 154 10.14 -25.90 15.41
CA THR A 154 8.70 -25.74 15.59
C THR A 154 7.89 -26.13 14.34
N PHE A 155 8.55 -26.71 13.32
CA PHE A 155 7.89 -27.06 12.06
C PHE A 155 6.77 -28.09 12.27
N LEU A 156 5.59 -27.77 11.75
CA LEU A 156 4.43 -28.66 11.77
C LEU A 156 3.58 -28.44 10.51
N TYR A 157 3.26 -29.51 9.81
CA TYR A 157 2.48 -29.47 8.58
C TYR A 157 1.29 -30.42 8.66
N THR A 158 0.11 -29.87 8.92
CA THR A 158 -1.15 -30.62 8.99
C THR A 158 -2.16 -30.10 7.99
N ASP A 159 -3.30 -30.76 7.90
CA ASP A 159 -4.38 -30.35 7.00
C ASP A 159 -4.90 -28.93 7.30
N ARG A 160 -5.15 -28.60 8.57
CA ARG A 160 -5.76 -27.33 9.00
C ARG A 160 -4.89 -26.53 9.99
N PHE A 161 -3.60 -26.83 10.05
CA PHE A 161 -2.65 -26.03 10.79
C PHE A 161 -1.24 -26.23 10.25
N ILE A 162 -0.60 -25.14 9.88
CA ILE A 162 0.79 -25.13 9.45
C ILE A 162 1.54 -24.13 10.32
N ASN A 163 2.70 -24.54 10.84
CA ASN A 163 3.63 -23.66 11.55
C ASN A 163 5.04 -23.85 11.03
N PHE A 164 5.71 -22.72 10.77
CA PHE A 164 7.15 -22.70 10.48
C PHE A 164 7.81 -21.46 11.09
N GLU A 165 9.11 -21.51 11.28
CA GLU A 165 9.87 -20.53 12.05
C GLU A 165 11.12 -20.06 11.31
N SER A 166 11.36 -18.76 11.40
CA SER A 166 12.60 -18.10 10.99
C SER A 166 13.30 -17.52 12.20
N ILE A 167 14.62 -17.73 12.32
CA ILE A 167 15.44 -17.09 13.33
C ILE A 167 16.16 -15.90 12.71
N LEU A 168 15.92 -14.73 13.26
CA LEU A 168 16.39 -13.43 12.81
C LEU A 168 17.42 -12.86 13.78
N THR A 169 18.28 -11.97 13.28
CA THR A 169 19.43 -11.46 14.06
C THR A 169 19.13 -10.22 14.89
N THR A 170 17.99 -9.59 14.70
CA THR A 170 17.50 -8.44 15.50
C THR A 170 16.00 -8.52 15.67
N ASN A 171 15.44 -7.70 16.56
CA ASN A 171 13.99 -7.48 16.68
C ASN A 171 13.47 -6.31 15.82
N ASP A 172 14.23 -5.88 14.82
CA ASP A 172 13.80 -4.83 13.90
C ASP A 172 12.99 -5.43 12.75
N ILE A 173 11.71 -5.67 13.02
CA ILE A 173 10.74 -6.28 12.10
C ILE A 173 9.62 -5.28 11.86
N TYR A 174 9.15 -5.17 10.61
CA TYR A 174 8.17 -4.21 10.14
C TYR A 174 7.14 -4.87 9.22
N GLY A 175 5.90 -4.37 9.20
CA GLY A 175 4.86 -4.86 8.29
C GLY A 175 3.92 -5.88 8.94
N PHE A 176 3.45 -6.89 8.18
CA PHE A 176 2.52 -7.94 8.60
C PHE A 176 1.18 -7.42 9.13
N GLY A 177 0.28 -7.03 8.22
CA GLY A 177 -1.02 -6.42 8.57
C GLY A 177 -2.16 -6.83 7.61
N GLU A 178 -3.17 -6.03 7.56
CA GLU A 178 -3.28 -4.68 8.11
C GLU A 178 -3.61 -4.72 9.59
N ARG A 179 -2.95 -3.86 10.38
CA ARG A 179 -3.21 -3.76 11.82
C ARG A 179 -2.93 -2.34 12.33
N GLY A 180 -3.68 -1.92 13.35
CA GLY A 180 -3.48 -0.64 14.02
C GLY A 180 -2.39 -0.71 15.10
N HIS A 181 -1.12 -0.79 14.69
CA HIS A 181 0.05 -0.82 15.59
C HIS A 181 1.17 0.07 15.05
N GLU A 182 2.18 0.31 15.88
CA GLU A 182 3.40 0.97 15.41
C GLU A 182 4.08 0.17 14.30
N LEU A 183 4.72 0.84 13.35
CA LEU A 183 5.36 0.21 12.20
C LEU A 183 6.38 -0.85 12.60
N LYS A 184 7.19 -0.58 13.63
CA LYS A 184 8.09 -1.57 14.23
C LYS A 184 7.29 -2.52 15.13
N LEU A 185 7.41 -3.81 14.88
CA LEU A 185 6.72 -4.84 15.64
C LEU A 185 7.52 -5.23 16.89
N ASN A 186 6.82 -5.33 18.01
CA ASN A 186 7.35 -5.82 19.27
C ASN A 186 7.05 -7.31 19.43
N ASP A 187 7.52 -7.91 20.56
CA ASP A 187 7.11 -9.28 20.92
C ASP A 187 5.59 -9.36 21.03
N GLY A 188 4.98 -10.28 20.31
CA GLY A 188 3.53 -10.38 20.25
C GLY A 188 3.01 -11.35 19.20
N ILE A 189 1.68 -11.39 19.06
CA ILE A 189 0.97 -12.13 18.03
C ILE A 189 0.21 -11.13 17.16
N TYR A 190 0.42 -11.21 15.86
CA TYR A 190 -0.12 -10.31 14.86
C TYR A 190 -1.03 -11.11 13.93
N THR A 191 -2.34 -11.05 14.18
CA THR A 191 -3.34 -11.75 13.38
C THR A 191 -3.53 -11.04 12.06
N ILE A 192 -3.52 -11.77 10.96
CA ILE A 192 -3.76 -11.31 9.61
C ILE A 192 -5.05 -11.97 9.11
N TRP A 193 -6.13 -11.20 9.14
CA TRP A 193 -7.48 -11.65 8.81
C TRP A 193 -8.34 -10.47 8.38
N PRO A 194 -8.75 -10.36 7.10
CA PRO A 194 -9.55 -9.22 6.64
C PRO A 194 -10.94 -9.27 7.30
N ASN A 195 -11.22 -8.27 8.12
CA ASN A 195 -12.48 -8.17 8.83
C ASN A 195 -12.79 -6.74 9.28
N ASP A 196 -14.06 -6.37 9.31
CA ASP A 196 -14.49 -5.12 9.91
C ASP A 196 -14.39 -5.19 11.45
N THR A 197 -13.57 -4.31 12.00
CA THR A 197 -13.36 -4.18 13.44
C THR A 197 -13.99 -2.92 14.03
N GLY A 198 -14.74 -2.17 13.21
CA GLY A 198 -15.34 -0.90 13.61
C GLY A 198 -14.30 0.17 13.91
N GLY A 199 -13.31 0.30 13.01
CA GLY A 199 -12.18 1.23 13.10
C GLY A 199 -10.91 0.60 13.64
N ILE A 200 -9.77 0.96 13.00
CA ILE A 200 -8.44 0.52 13.44
C ILE A 200 -7.98 1.47 14.54
N GLN A 201 -7.91 0.98 15.78
CA GLN A 201 -7.37 1.71 16.91
C GLN A 201 -6.13 1.02 17.44
N MET A 202 -5.13 1.78 17.90
CA MET A 202 -4.02 1.21 18.62
C MET A 202 -4.47 0.63 19.95
N ASP A 203 -4.20 -0.65 20.16
CA ASP A 203 -4.36 -1.30 21.45
C ASP A 203 -2.96 -1.36 22.07
N GLU A 204 -2.66 -0.39 22.93
CA GLU A 204 -1.35 -0.22 23.56
C GLU A 204 -0.85 -1.54 24.16
N GLY A 205 0.31 -2.02 23.65
CA GLY A 205 1.03 -3.18 24.18
C GLY A 205 0.53 -4.56 23.73
N LYS A 206 -0.47 -4.68 22.83
CA LYS A 206 -1.04 -5.98 22.43
C LYS A 206 -1.03 -6.29 20.92
N GLY A 207 -0.22 -5.61 20.12
CA GLY A 207 -0.15 -5.84 18.68
C GLY A 207 -1.27 -5.19 17.86
N GLY A 208 -2.06 -4.30 18.47
CA GLY A 208 -3.10 -3.52 17.83
C GLY A 208 -4.33 -4.33 17.40
N LYS A 209 -5.33 -3.64 16.84
CA LYS A 209 -6.48 -4.28 16.23
C LYS A 209 -6.14 -4.78 14.82
N ASN A 210 -6.71 -5.93 14.45
CA ASN A 210 -6.70 -6.43 13.09
C ASN A 210 -7.52 -5.50 12.18
N GLY A 211 -7.06 -5.27 10.96
CA GLY A 211 -7.68 -4.37 10.00
C GLY A 211 -8.45 -5.08 8.89
N TYR A 212 -8.71 -4.33 7.84
CA TYR A 212 -9.59 -4.72 6.74
C TYR A 212 -8.89 -5.53 5.66
N SER A 213 -7.54 -5.53 5.65
CA SER A 213 -6.73 -6.14 4.60
C SER A 213 -5.97 -7.37 5.08
N HIS A 214 -5.51 -8.20 4.13
CA HIS A 214 -4.69 -9.38 4.36
C HIS A 214 -3.33 -9.21 3.69
N GLN A 215 -2.31 -8.86 4.48
CA GLN A 215 -0.98 -8.50 3.98
C GLN A 215 0.13 -9.27 4.73
N PRO A 216 0.39 -10.53 4.38
CA PRO A 216 1.47 -11.33 5.00
C PRO A 216 2.83 -10.96 4.40
N VAL A 217 3.18 -9.70 4.45
CA VAL A 217 4.37 -9.08 3.86
C VAL A 217 5.11 -8.30 4.93
N GLY A 218 6.43 -8.48 5.03
CA GLY A 218 7.21 -7.80 6.05
C GLY A 218 8.64 -7.51 5.64
N LEU A 219 9.32 -6.68 6.45
CA LEU A 219 10.73 -6.35 6.33
C LEU A 219 11.47 -6.67 7.63
N HIS A 220 12.75 -6.94 7.51
CA HIS A 220 13.65 -7.12 8.65
C HIS A 220 15.00 -6.44 8.39
N ARG A 221 15.45 -5.63 9.36
CA ARG A 221 16.82 -5.10 9.39
C ARG A 221 17.73 -6.06 10.13
N THR A 222 18.68 -6.67 9.45
CA THR A 222 19.62 -7.59 10.08
C THR A 222 20.67 -6.86 10.94
N LYS A 223 21.39 -7.60 11.77
CA LYS A 223 22.52 -7.07 12.52
C LYS A 223 23.72 -6.70 11.64
N ILE A 224 23.76 -7.22 10.41
CA ILE A 224 24.82 -6.96 9.45
C ILE A 224 24.48 -5.72 8.64
N GLU A 225 25.34 -4.74 8.68
CA GLU A 225 25.18 -3.49 7.95
C GLU A 225 24.97 -3.76 6.44
N ASN A 226 24.03 -3.04 5.85
CA ASN A 226 23.66 -3.17 4.44
C ASN A 226 23.13 -4.58 4.06
N ILE A 227 22.49 -5.30 5.01
CA ILE A 227 21.69 -6.49 4.71
C ILE A 227 20.30 -6.32 5.30
N TRP A 228 19.31 -6.29 4.40
CA TRP A 228 17.89 -6.26 4.70
C TRP A 228 17.19 -7.47 4.12
N LEU A 229 16.16 -7.93 4.83
CA LEU A 229 15.30 -9.00 4.35
C LEU A 229 13.88 -8.47 4.08
N GLY A 230 13.29 -8.94 2.98
CA GLY A 230 11.86 -8.84 2.72
C GLY A 230 11.24 -10.23 2.80
N PHE A 231 9.98 -10.30 3.24
CA PHE A 231 9.24 -11.53 3.37
C PHE A 231 7.89 -11.41 2.67
N ILE A 232 7.48 -12.45 1.93
CA ILE A 232 6.14 -12.63 1.42
C ILE A 232 5.71 -14.06 1.72
N PHE A 233 4.62 -14.23 2.46
CA PHE A 233 3.98 -15.53 2.62
C PHE A 233 2.75 -15.58 1.72
N LEU A 234 2.87 -16.15 0.51
CA LEU A 234 1.82 -16.23 -0.49
C LEU A 234 0.79 -17.30 -0.11
N ASN A 235 0.04 -17.03 0.95
CA ASN A 235 -1.00 -17.88 1.49
C ASN A 235 -2.20 -17.02 1.87
N SER A 236 -3.39 -17.36 1.39
CA SER A 236 -4.63 -16.61 1.59
C SER A 236 -5.48 -17.10 2.77
N ASN A 237 -5.05 -18.13 3.49
CA ASN A 237 -5.71 -18.53 4.72
C ASN A 237 -5.37 -17.55 5.85
N ASN A 238 -6.31 -17.40 6.77
CA ASN A 238 -6.09 -16.55 7.95
C ASN A 238 -4.93 -17.11 8.79
N GLN A 239 -4.13 -16.19 9.37
CA GLN A 239 -2.89 -16.57 10.03
C GLN A 239 -2.53 -15.64 11.17
N ASP A 240 -1.66 -16.13 12.06
CA ASP A 240 -0.95 -15.34 13.05
C ASP A 240 0.55 -15.31 12.71
N VAL A 241 1.13 -14.12 12.78
CA VAL A 241 2.57 -13.91 12.81
C VAL A 241 2.97 -13.71 14.27
N VAL A 242 3.86 -14.57 14.78
CA VAL A 242 4.32 -14.52 16.18
C VAL A 242 5.76 -14.06 16.22
N ILE A 243 6.02 -13.01 16.96
CA ILE A 243 7.35 -12.44 17.16
C ILE A 243 7.74 -12.65 18.62
N LYS A 244 8.94 -13.20 18.84
CA LYS A 244 9.47 -13.43 20.17
C LYS A 244 10.98 -13.22 20.19
N THR A 245 11.44 -12.28 20.98
CA THR A 245 12.86 -12.09 21.26
C THR A 245 13.38 -13.27 22.08
N LEU A 246 14.38 -13.97 21.58
CA LEU A 246 14.93 -15.18 22.17
C LEU A 246 16.13 -14.90 23.07
N ARG A 247 16.90 -13.85 22.77
CA ARG A 247 18.16 -13.52 23.45
C ARG A 247 18.30 -12.02 23.65
N GLU A 248 19.08 -11.62 24.64
CA GLU A 248 19.39 -10.21 24.95
C GLU A 248 20.09 -9.46 23.79
N ASP A 249 20.79 -10.18 22.90
CA ASP A 249 21.43 -9.60 21.72
C ASP A 249 20.44 -9.23 20.57
N GLY A 250 19.15 -9.42 20.80
CA GLY A 250 18.07 -9.14 19.85
C GLY A 250 17.75 -10.29 18.91
N THR A 251 18.38 -11.46 19.02
CA THR A 251 18.00 -12.64 18.24
C THR A 251 16.52 -12.96 18.44
N THR A 252 15.75 -13.03 17.36
CA THR A 252 14.28 -13.07 17.39
C THR A 252 13.75 -14.24 16.56
N SER A 253 12.73 -14.90 17.08
CA SER A 253 11.89 -15.87 16.38
C SER A 253 10.76 -15.15 15.67
N LEU A 254 10.58 -15.44 14.38
CA LEU A 254 9.44 -15.06 13.57
C LEU A 254 8.74 -16.34 13.14
N GLN A 255 7.56 -16.61 13.69
CA GLN A 255 6.75 -17.77 13.35
C GLN A 255 5.53 -17.37 12.51
N HIS A 256 5.22 -18.18 11.53
CA HIS A 256 3.97 -18.12 10.79
C HIS A 256 3.08 -19.31 11.17
N LYS A 257 1.87 -19.02 11.64
CA LYS A 257 0.84 -19.99 11.98
C LYS A 257 -0.36 -19.76 11.11
N THR A 258 -0.67 -20.68 10.20
CA THR A 258 -1.84 -20.58 9.31
C THR A 258 -2.73 -21.78 9.43
N ILE A 259 -4.02 -21.60 9.13
CA ILE A 259 -5.04 -22.64 9.25
C ILE A 259 -5.18 -23.52 8.01
N GLY A 260 -4.37 -23.33 6.97
CA GLY A 260 -4.47 -24.16 5.75
C GLY A 260 -3.51 -23.75 4.65
N GLY A 261 -3.79 -24.23 3.44
CA GLY A 261 -2.97 -23.95 2.28
C GLY A 261 -1.64 -24.69 2.25
N ILE A 262 -0.65 -24.10 1.60
CA ILE A 262 0.72 -24.59 1.49
C ILE A 262 1.69 -23.54 2.03
N ILE A 263 2.95 -23.92 2.23
CA ILE A 263 4.02 -22.93 2.45
C ILE A 263 4.51 -22.51 1.06
N ASP A 264 4.22 -21.27 0.71
CA ASP A 264 4.70 -20.58 -0.50
C ASP A 264 5.33 -19.27 -0.02
N TYR A 265 6.64 -19.27 0.22
CA TYR A 265 7.33 -18.26 1.00
C TYR A 265 8.54 -17.69 0.26
N TYR A 266 8.61 -16.39 0.18
CA TYR A 266 9.69 -15.66 -0.45
C TYR A 266 10.55 -14.97 0.60
N ILE A 267 11.87 -15.12 0.48
CA ILE A 267 12.89 -14.40 1.24
C ILE A 267 13.68 -13.55 0.25
N ILE A 268 13.60 -12.25 0.42
CA ILE A 268 14.24 -11.24 -0.42
C ILE A 268 15.44 -10.71 0.33
N ILE A 269 16.65 -10.74 -0.27
CA ILE A 269 17.91 -10.35 0.36
C ILE A 269 18.44 -9.12 -0.37
N THR A 270 18.55 -7.97 0.30
CA THR A 270 18.92 -6.69 -0.33
C THR A 270 19.87 -5.87 0.53
N LYS A 271 20.34 -4.76 -0.03
CA LYS A 271 21.25 -3.85 0.67
C LYS A 271 20.55 -2.70 1.39
N SER A 272 19.27 -2.49 1.08
CA SER A 272 18.49 -1.40 1.66
C SER A 272 17.00 -1.78 1.77
N PRO A 273 16.21 -1.10 2.61
CA PRO A 273 14.78 -1.33 2.71
C PRO A 273 14.04 -0.95 1.42
N ILE A 274 14.52 0.07 0.69
CA ILE A 274 13.95 0.47 -0.62
C ILE A 274 14.12 -0.66 -1.62
N GLU A 275 15.30 -1.26 -1.76
CA GLU A 275 15.52 -2.40 -2.66
C GLU A 275 14.66 -3.60 -2.29
N ALA A 276 14.39 -3.81 -0.99
CA ALA A 276 13.50 -4.88 -0.53
C ALA A 276 12.05 -4.65 -1.00
N VAL A 277 11.52 -3.45 -0.82
CA VAL A 277 10.17 -3.09 -1.31
C VAL A 277 10.09 -3.13 -2.84
N GLN A 278 11.11 -2.63 -3.55
CA GLN A 278 11.18 -2.76 -5.02
C GLN A 278 11.16 -4.22 -5.49
N SER A 279 11.78 -5.12 -4.71
CA SER A 279 11.76 -6.55 -5.01
C SER A 279 10.40 -7.19 -4.67
N ILE A 280 9.71 -6.72 -3.63
CA ILE A 280 8.31 -7.07 -3.35
C ILE A 280 7.42 -6.67 -4.55
N HIS A 281 7.57 -5.47 -5.09
CA HIS A 281 6.85 -5.02 -6.29
C HIS A 281 7.13 -5.91 -7.51
N LYS A 282 8.36 -6.42 -7.67
CA LYS A 282 8.69 -7.36 -8.76
C LYS A 282 7.93 -8.68 -8.66
N ILE A 283 7.64 -9.14 -7.45
CA ILE A 283 6.90 -10.38 -7.21
C ILE A 283 5.40 -10.14 -7.32
N LEU A 284 4.89 -9.11 -6.63
CA LEU A 284 3.46 -8.87 -6.49
C LEU A 284 2.86 -8.01 -7.62
N GLY A 285 3.70 -7.31 -8.37
CA GLY A 285 3.33 -6.36 -9.40
C GLY A 285 3.57 -4.91 -9.01
N TYR A 286 3.85 -4.08 -10.00
CA TYR A 286 4.13 -2.66 -9.80
C TYR A 286 2.85 -1.91 -9.43
N PRO A 287 2.92 -0.93 -8.53
CA PRO A 287 1.77 -0.08 -8.20
C PRO A 287 1.20 0.63 -9.44
N PHE A 288 -0.12 0.73 -9.52
CA PHE A 288 -0.78 1.42 -10.62
C PHE A 288 -0.41 2.92 -10.65
N LEU A 289 -0.42 3.51 -11.84
CA LEU A 289 -0.26 4.95 -12.00
C LEU A 289 -1.63 5.63 -11.79
N PRO A 290 -1.84 6.44 -10.73
CA PRO A 290 -3.09 7.18 -10.57
C PRO A 290 -3.21 8.28 -11.64
N PRO A 291 -4.42 8.68 -12.05
CA PRO A 291 -4.59 9.87 -12.86
C PRO A 291 -4.17 11.14 -12.09
N TYR A 292 -3.77 12.20 -12.80
CA TYR A 292 -3.23 13.43 -12.19
C TYR A 292 -4.20 14.08 -11.20
N TRP A 293 -5.50 14.12 -11.52
CA TRP A 293 -6.51 14.65 -10.61
C TRP A 293 -6.66 13.85 -9.30
N ALA A 294 -6.39 12.55 -9.34
CA ALA A 294 -6.55 11.69 -8.17
C ALA A 294 -5.49 11.91 -7.07
N VAL A 295 -4.37 12.55 -7.41
CA VAL A 295 -3.37 12.95 -6.43
C VAL A 295 -3.60 14.35 -5.87
N ALA A 296 -4.72 15.02 -6.21
CA ALA A 296 -5.13 16.30 -5.66
C ALA A 296 -5.97 16.14 -4.38
N TYR A 297 -6.82 17.10 -4.04
CA TYR A 297 -7.63 17.06 -2.82
C TYR A 297 -9.05 16.53 -3.10
N HIS A 298 -9.54 15.65 -2.21
CA HIS A 298 -10.85 14.99 -2.27
C HIS A 298 -11.73 15.38 -1.08
N GLN A 299 -13.02 15.56 -1.34
CA GLN A 299 -14.03 15.84 -0.32
C GLN A 299 -15.11 14.78 -0.32
N SER A 300 -15.35 14.19 0.84
CA SER A 300 -16.37 13.16 1.10
C SER A 300 -17.12 13.46 2.39
N ARG A 301 -18.29 12.83 2.56
CA ARG A 301 -19.02 12.77 3.82
C ARG A 301 -20.09 11.68 3.74
N LEU A 302 -20.23 10.87 4.79
CA LEU A 302 -21.44 10.13 5.11
C LEU A 302 -22.48 11.12 5.66
N SER A 303 -23.76 10.94 5.31
CA SER A 303 -24.85 11.76 5.81
C SER A 303 -24.87 13.21 5.27
N TYR A 304 -24.57 13.39 3.97
CA TYR A 304 -25.13 14.57 3.28
C TYR A 304 -26.65 14.57 3.35
N ASN A 305 -27.28 13.38 3.37
CA ASN A 305 -28.70 13.10 3.54
C ASN A 305 -29.63 13.71 2.45
N HIS A 306 -29.18 14.70 1.73
CA HIS A 306 -29.96 15.38 0.69
C HIS A 306 -29.05 16.09 -0.32
N ILE A 307 -29.46 16.08 -1.58
CA ILE A 307 -28.70 16.72 -2.68
C ILE A 307 -28.42 18.21 -2.45
N SER A 308 -29.30 18.92 -1.71
CA SER A 308 -29.09 20.36 -1.41
C SER A 308 -27.84 20.57 -0.56
N ASN A 309 -27.55 19.69 0.38
CA ASN A 309 -26.35 19.78 1.23
C ASN A 309 -25.09 19.48 0.43
N PHE A 310 -25.14 18.47 -0.44
CA PHE A 310 -24.05 18.16 -1.36
C PHE A 310 -23.74 19.34 -2.30
N LYS A 311 -24.80 19.95 -2.90
CA LYS A 311 -24.67 21.16 -3.72
C LYS A 311 -24.10 22.35 -2.94
N THR A 312 -24.53 22.55 -1.70
CA THR A 312 -24.06 23.62 -0.82
C THR A 312 -22.59 23.43 -0.52
N THR A 313 -22.16 22.21 -0.17
CA THR A 313 -20.76 21.89 0.10
C THR A 313 -19.88 22.20 -1.12
N TYR A 314 -20.27 21.71 -2.29
CA TYR A 314 -19.54 22.00 -3.53
C TYR A 314 -19.43 23.50 -3.83
N ASN A 315 -20.54 24.25 -3.68
CA ASN A 315 -20.53 25.70 -3.90
C ASN A 315 -19.71 26.48 -2.87
N ASN A 316 -19.58 25.95 -1.64
CA ASN A 316 -18.76 26.55 -0.61
C ASN A 316 -17.27 26.47 -0.94
N PHE A 317 -16.76 25.42 -1.59
CA PHE A 317 -15.38 25.38 -2.11
C PHE A 317 -15.11 26.57 -3.03
N LYS A 318 -16.04 26.89 -3.94
CA LYS A 318 -15.94 28.07 -4.81
C LYS A 318 -16.03 29.39 -4.03
N LYS A 319 -16.98 29.47 -3.08
CA LYS A 319 -17.21 30.68 -2.26
C LYS A 319 -16.00 31.06 -1.42
N TYR A 320 -15.34 30.06 -0.83
CA TYR A 320 -14.17 30.27 0.00
C TYR A 320 -12.85 30.19 -0.77
N GLU A 321 -12.93 29.96 -2.09
CA GLU A 321 -11.78 29.83 -2.97
C GLU A 321 -10.79 28.76 -2.50
N ILE A 322 -11.31 27.57 -2.18
CA ILE A 322 -10.55 26.38 -1.80
C ILE A 322 -10.55 25.41 -2.98
N PRO A 323 -9.39 24.91 -3.44
CA PRO A 323 -9.32 23.92 -4.49
C PRO A 323 -9.99 22.60 -4.08
N VAL A 324 -10.69 21.96 -5.04
CA VAL A 324 -11.23 20.61 -4.88
C VAL A 324 -11.29 19.90 -6.23
N ASP A 325 -10.67 18.74 -6.32
CA ASP A 325 -10.69 17.94 -7.57
C ASP A 325 -11.83 16.95 -7.61
N THR A 326 -12.20 16.37 -6.46
CA THR A 326 -13.14 15.25 -6.48
C THR A 326 -14.15 15.37 -5.34
N MET A 327 -15.41 15.20 -5.70
CA MET A 327 -16.53 15.11 -4.75
C MET A 327 -16.99 13.65 -4.66
N TRP A 328 -17.21 13.18 -3.44
CA TRP A 328 -17.62 11.80 -3.14
C TRP A 328 -18.99 11.77 -2.48
N VAL A 329 -19.70 10.67 -2.63
CA VAL A 329 -20.95 10.39 -1.91
C VAL A 329 -20.87 9.00 -1.28
N ASP A 330 -21.64 8.82 -0.21
CA ASP A 330 -21.70 7.64 0.61
C ASP A 330 -23.05 6.92 0.47
N ILE A 331 -23.32 5.89 1.28
CA ILE A 331 -24.50 5.02 1.21
C ILE A 331 -25.82 5.74 1.38
N ASP A 332 -25.85 6.95 1.95
CA ASP A 332 -27.03 7.80 2.07
C ASP A 332 -27.59 8.31 0.73
N THR A 333 -26.86 8.09 -0.38
CA THR A 333 -27.36 8.33 -1.75
C THR A 333 -28.21 7.19 -2.29
N TYR A 334 -28.13 5.99 -1.72
CA TYR A 334 -28.80 4.81 -2.24
C TYR A 334 -30.31 4.79 -1.96
N ASP A 335 -31.07 4.26 -2.90
CA ASP A 335 -32.46 3.91 -2.64
C ASP A 335 -32.54 2.66 -1.75
N ASN A 336 -33.03 2.84 -0.51
CA ASN A 336 -33.07 1.77 0.49
C ASN A 336 -31.75 0.98 0.65
N TYR A 337 -30.62 1.67 0.59
CA TYR A 337 -29.27 1.11 0.69
C TYR A 337 -28.91 0.06 -0.39
N GLN A 338 -29.64 0.04 -1.52
CA GLN A 338 -29.34 -0.86 -2.63
C GLN A 338 -28.21 -0.31 -3.49
N ILE A 339 -27.16 -1.11 -3.70
CA ILE A 339 -26.05 -0.72 -4.59
C ILE A 339 -26.55 -0.47 -6.02
N PHE A 340 -25.83 0.34 -6.77
CA PHE A 340 -26.16 0.75 -8.14
C PHE A 340 -27.51 1.52 -8.27
N SER A 341 -27.95 2.17 -7.20
CA SER A 341 -29.17 2.95 -7.16
C SER A 341 -28.95 4.38 -6.67
N VAL A 342 -29.92 5.25 -6.89
CA VAL A 342 -30.00 6.61 -6.32
C VAL A 342 -31.40 6.83 -5.79
N ASP A 343 -31.51 7.32 -4.54
CA ASP A 343 -32.82 7.67 -3.97
C ASP A 343 -33.40 8.92 -4.61
N ASN A 344 -34.41 8.76 -5.44
CA ASN A 344 -35.06 9.85 -6.15
C ASN A 344 -35.85 10.81 -5.26
N LYS A 345 -36.03 10.53 -3.94
CA LYS A 345 -36.71 11.44 -3.01
C LYS A 345 -35.76 12.50 -2.46
N THR A 346 -34.57 12.08 -2.07
CA THR A 346 -33.59 12.95 -1.41
C THR A 346 -32.45 13.37 -2.36
N TRP A 347 -32.18 12.59 -3.41
CA TRP A 347 -31.07 12.82 -4.35
C TRP A 347 -31.51 13.06 -5.80
N ASP A 348 -32.77 13.51 -6.01
CA ASP A 348 -33.24 13.83 -7.36
C ASP A 348 -32.36 14.91 -8.05
N GLY A 349 -32.00 14.64 -9.30
CA GLY A 349 -31.12 15.51 -10.11
C GLY A 349 -29.61 15.39 -9.75
N LEU A 350 -29.17 14.35 -9.03
CA LEU A 350 -27.75 14.11 -8.76
C LEU A 350 -26.95 13.96 -10.06
N GLY A 351 -27.45 13.13 -11.00
CA GLY A 351 -26.77 12.89 -12.28
C GLY A 351 -26.56 14.17 -13.11
N ASP A 352 -27.57 15.04 -13.18
CA ASP A 352 -27.47 16.33 -13.89
C ASP A 352 -26.47 17.27 -13.20
N PHE A 353 -26.49 17.32 -11.87
CA PHE A 353 -25.57 18.15 -11.11
C PHE A 353 -24.10 17.68 -11.24
N VAL A 354 -23.85 16.37 -11.16
CA VAL A 354 -22.54 15.78 -11.39
C VAL A 354 -22.04 16.08 -12.80
N LYS A 355 -22.88 15.83 -13.82
CA LYS A 355 -22.54 16.14 -15.20
C LYS A 355 -22.19 17.62 -15.39
N LYS A 356 -22.90 18.51 -14.71
CA LYS A 356 -22.67 19.96 -14.80
C LYS A 356 -21.26 20.29 -14.26
N PHE A 357 -20.89 19.87 -13.04
CA PHE A 357 -19.58 20.26 -12.52
C PHE A 357 -18.43 19.53 -13.24
N GLN A 358 -18.64 18.30 -13.75
CA GLN A 358 -17.65 17.62 -14.59
C GLN A 358 -17.37 18.36 -15.89
N THR A 359 -18.43 18.91 -16.55
CA THR A 359 -18.28 19.58 -17.85
C THR A 359 -17.88 21.05 -17.73
N GLU A 360 -18.37 21.78 -16.72
CA GLU A 360 -18.14 23.23 -16.57
C GLU A 360 -16.91 23.55 -15.71
N ASP A 361 -16.63 22.70 -14.71
CA ASP A 361 -15.57 22.96 -13.73
C ASP A 361 -14.43 21.91 -13.78
N HIS A 362 -14.59 20.85 -14.55
CA HIS A 362 -13.64 19.71 -14.61
C HIS A 362 -13.37 19.07 -13.23
N THR A 363 -14.38 19.06 -12.36
CA THR A 363 -14.35 18.38 -11.07
C THR A 363 -14.80 16.94 -11.25
N HIS A 364 -14.19 16.01 -10.56
CA HIS A 364 -14.43 14.57 -10.66
C HIS A 364 -15.46 14.10 -9.63
N PHE A 365 -16.06 12.94 -9.89
CA PHE A 365 -17.06 12.33 -9.02
C PHE A 365 -16.75 10.86 -8.77
N ILE A 366 -16.79 10.45 -7.50
CA ILE A 366 -16.60 9.07 -7.06
C ILE A 366 -17.73 8.67 -6.11
N PRO A 367 -18.54 7.67 -6.46
CA PRO A 367 -19.49 7.07 -5.55
C PRO A 367 -18.87 5.97 -4.72
N ILE A 368 -19.45 5.72 -3.54
CA ILE A 368 -19.27 4.45 -2.84
C ILE A 368 -19.94 3.33 -3.65
N ILE A 369 -19.38 2.14 -3.61
CA ILE A 369 -20.01 0.91 -4.09
C ILE A 369 -19.68 -0.20 -3.09
N ASP A 370 -20.68 -0.60 -2.31
CA ASP A 370 -20.58 -1.75 -1.43
C ASP A 370 -20.52 -3.05 -2.22
N ILE A 371 -20.05 -4.11 -1.58
CA ILE A 371 -19.94 -5.42 -2.21
C ILE A 371 -21.28 -6.17 -2.28
N GLY A 372 -22.18 -5.90 -1.35
CA GLY A 372 -23.38 -6.69 -1.12
C GLY A 372 -24.61 -6.23 -1.92
N VAL A 373 -25.37 -7.18 -2.44
CA VAL A 373 -26.63 -6.96 -3.18
C VAL A 373 -27.81 -7.30 -2.29
N GLY A 374 -28.69 -6.36 -2.02
CA GLY A 374 -29.88 -6.60 -1.19
C GLY A 374 -30.80 -7.68 -1.79
N ASN A 375 -31.28 -8.61 -0.95
CA ASN A 375 -32.12 -9.73 -1.34
C ASN A 375 -33.64 -9.43 -1.26
N GLY A 376 -34.03 -8.16 -1.45
CA GLY A 376 -35.41 -7.72 -1.39
C GLY A 376 -36.27 -8.25 -2.55
N THR A 377 -37.59 -8.41 -2.30
CA THR A 377 -38.54 -8.77 -3.36
C THR A 377 -38.58 -7.66 -4.42
N GLY A 378 -38.33 -8.00 -5.67
CA GLY A 378 -38.35 -7.05 -6.80
C GLY A 378 -36.98 -6.40 -7.09
N ASP A 379 -35.95 -6.69 -6.32
CA ASP A 379 -34.60 -6.21 -6.66
C ASP A 379 -34.12 -6.85 -7.97
N LYS A 380 -33.87 -6.00 -8.98
CA LYS A 380 -33.45 -6.44 -10.33
C LYS A 380 -32.05 -7.07 -10.36
N PHE A 381 -31.15 -6.60 -9.49
CA PHE A 381 -29.76 -7.10 -9.43
C PHE A 381 -29.73 -8.44 -8.70
N ALA A 382 -30.48 -8.61 -7.59
CA ALA A 382 -30.63 -9.91 -6.94
C ALA A 382 -31.24 -10.94 -7.90
N ALA A 383 -32.29 -10.56 -8.64
CA ALA A 383 -32.93 -11.45 -9.63
C ALA A 383 -31.95 -11.83 -10.77
N LEU A 384 -31.18 -10.89 -11.28
CA LEU A 384 -30.17 -11.13 -12.33
C LEU A 384 -29.05 -12.05 -11.80
N GLY A 385 -28.48 -11.76 -10.64
CA GLY A 385 -27.38 -12.54 -10.05
C GLY A 385 -27.79 -13.97 -9.74
N LYS A 386 -29.00 -14.21 -9.24
CA LYS A 386 -29.58 -15.55 -9.06
C LYS A 386 -29.72 -16.29 -10.40
N LYS A 387 -30.22 -15.60 -11.43
CA LYS A 387 -30.33 -16.19 -12.79
C LYS A 387 -28.98 -16.59 -13.37
N LEU A 388 -27.94 -15.79 -13.12
CA LEU A 388 -26.57 -16.04 -13.57
C LEU A 388 -25.82 -17.03 -12.67
N ASN A 389 -26.39 -17.40 -11.52
CA ASN A 389 -25.78 -18.26 -10.50
C ASN A 389 -24.41 -17.71 -10.03
N CYS A 390 -24.32 -16.40 -9.79
CA CYS A 390 -23.07 -15.72 -9.45
C CYS A 390 -22.97 -15.26 -7.99
N PHE A 391 -23.83 -15.76 -7.10
CA PHE A 391 -23.70 -15.51 -5.67
C PHE A 391 -23.02 -16.66 -4.93
N ILE A 392 -22.35 -16.36 -3.84
CA ILE A 392 -21.73 -17.33 -2.94
C ILE A 392 -22.82 -18.27 -2.39
N LYS A 393 -22.56 -19.57 -2.40
CA LYS A 393 -23.51 -20.59 -1.95
C LYS A 393 -23.12 -21.15 -0.58
N SER A 394 -24.11 -21.61 0.16
CA SER A 394 -23.84 -22.50 1.29
C SER A 394 -23.31 -23.85 0.80
N ASN A 395 -22.22 -24.35 1.37
CA ASN A 395 -21.70 -25.68 1.03
C ASN A 395 -22.67 -26.81 1.46
N TYR A 396 -23.55 -26.57 2.41
CA TYR A 396 -24.52 -27.56 2.92
C TYR A 396 -25.77 -27.63 2.06
N THR A 397 -26.45 -26.49 1.91
CA THR A 397 -27.75 -26.43 1.23
C THR A 397 -27.63 -26.17 -0.26
N LYS A 398 -26.47 -25.71 -0.74
CA LYS A 398 -26.25 -25.26 -2.12
C LYS A 398 -27.14 -24.08 -2.54
N THR A 399 -27.80 -23.42 -1.59
CA THR A 399 -28.56 -22.17 -1.78
C THR A 399 -27.68 -20.96 -1.62
N ASP A 400 -28.14 -19.80 -2.08
CA ASP A 400 -27.43 -18.53 -1.90
C ASP A 400 -27.22 -18.23 -0.41
N LEU A 401 -26.03 -17.83 -0.06
CA LEU A 401 -25.64 -17.46 1.29
C LEU A 401 -25.79 -15.95 1.45
N PHE A 402 -26.30 -15.49 2.59
CA PHE A 402 -26.48 -14.07 2.83
C PHE A 402 -26.17 -13.67 4.28
N LEU A 403 -25.84 -12.39 4.45
CA LEU A 403 -25.62 -11.72 5.73
C LEU A 403 -26.64 -10.59 5.88
N GLU A 404 -26.77 -10.05 7.09
CA GLU A 404 -27.43 -8.78 7.33
C GLU A 404 -26.42 -7.62 7.18
N VAL A 405 -26.69 -6.71 6.25
CA VAL A 405 -25.93 -5.48 6.01
C VAL A 405 -26.92 -4.32 5.87
N TRP A 406 -26.52 -3.19 5.29
CA TRP A 406 -27.36 -1.98 5.18
C TRP A 406 -28.74 -2.22 4.55
N PRO A 407 -28.88 -2.97 3.43
CA PRO A 407 -30.18 -3.24 2.82
C PRO A 407 -30.95 -4.38 3.51
N GLY A 408 -30.51 -4.87 4.67
CA GLY A 408 -31.06 -6.06 5.33
C GLY A 408 -30.40 -7.34 4.86
N ALA A 409 -31.19 -8.35 4.46
CA ALA A 409 -30.63 -9.58 3.91
C ALA A 409 -29.89 -9.32 2.61
N THR A 410 -28.59 -9.61 2.57
CA THR A 410 -27.67 -9.21 1.51
C THR A 410 -26.91 -10.41 0.95
N LEU A 411 -26.92 -10.53 -0.37
CA LEU A 411 -26.21 -11.54 -1.16
C LEU A 411 -24.83 -11.01 -1.58
N PHE A 412 -23.84 -11.89 -1.62
CA PHE A 412 -22.47 -11.51 -2.00
C PHE A 412 -22.08 -12.17 -3.31
N PRO A 413 -21.61 -11.38 -4.31
CA PRO A 413 -21.12 -11.94 -5.56
C PRO A 413 -19.91 -12.84 -5.36
N ASP A 414 -19.89 -13.97 -6.05
CA ASP A 414 -18.74 -14.85 -6.18
C ASP A 414 -17.81 -14.30 -7.28
N TYR A 415 -16.84 -13.46 -6.91
CA TYR A 415 -15.93 -12.83 -7.87
C TYR A 415 -14.94 -13.82 -8.54
N LEU A 416 -14.92 -15.08 -8.14
CA LEU A 416 -14.19 -16.14 -8.84
C LEU A 416 -15.03 -16.77 -9.96
N ASN A 417 -16.34 -16.59 -9.94
CA ASN A 417 -17.25 -17.09 -10.95
C ASN A 417 -17.17 -16.22 -12.24
N PRO A 418 -16.92 -16.84 -13.41
CA PRO A 418 -16.84 -16.09 -14.66
C PRO A 418 -18.10 -15.25 -14.99
N ASN A 419 -19.28 -15.70 -14.58
CA ASN A 419 -20.53 -14.97 -14.80
C ASN A 419 -20.61 -13.68 -13.97
N THR A 420 -19.88 -13.58 -12.87
CA THR A 420 -19.86 -12.41 -12.01
C THR A 420 -19.25 -11.20 -12.72
N THR A 421 -18.29 -11.41 -13.62
CA THR A 421 -17.74 -10.28 -14.43
C THR A 421 -18.85 -9.58 -15.20
N PHE A 422 -19.69 -10.34 -15.92
CA PHE A 422 -20.82 -9.75 -16.64
C PHE A 422 -21.83 -9.08 -15.69
N PHE A 423 -22.18 -9.76 -14.59
CA PHE A 423 -23.10 -9.22 -13.58
C PHE A 423 -22.62 -7.89 -13.00
N TRP A 424 -21.35 -7.84 -12.61
CA TRP A 424 -20.75 -6.66 -11.99
C TRP A 424 -20.62 -5.50 -12.96
N GLU A 425 -20.13 -5.76 -14.19
CA GLU A 425 -20.09 -4.75 -15.26
C GLU A 425 -21.49 -4.23 -15.62
N TYR A 426 -22.51 -5.07 -15.60
CA TYR A 426 -23.90 -4.65 -15.81
C TYR A 426 -24.38 -3.70 -14.70
N GLY A 427 -24.06 -4.00 -13.44
CA GLY A 427 -24.35 -3.12 -12.31
C GLY A 427 -23.65 -1.77 -12.44
N LEU A 428 -22.34 -1.78 -12.69
CA LEU A 428 -21.54 -0.56 -12.92
C LEU A 428 -22.10 0.27 -14.09
N ASN A 429 -22.41 -0.34 -15.22
CA ASN A 429 -23.02 0.35 -16.36
C ASN A 429 -24.38 0.95 -16.01
N SER A 430 -25.21 0.23 -15.23
CA SER A 430 -26.51 0.72 -14.81
C SER A 430 -26.38 1.98 -13.94
N TYR A 431 -25.40 1.98 -13.03
CA TYR A 431 -25.12 3.14 -12.17
C TYR A 431 -24.51 4.30 -12.96
N GLN A 432 -23.60 4.02 -13.89
CA GLN A 432 -22.99 5.01 -14.77
C GLN A 432 -24.03 5.76 -15.63
N ASN A 433 -25.13 5.11 -15.99
CA ASN A 433 -26.24 5.73 -16.71
C ASN A 433 -27.12 6.63 -15.81
N LEU A 434 -27.11 6.39 -14.48
CA LEU A 434 -27.80 7.25 -13.52
C LEU A 434 -26.94 8.46 -13.15
N VAL A 435 -25.68 8.21 -12.83
CA VAL A 435 -24.70 9.23 -12.43
C VAL A 435 -23.36 8.88 -13.01
N HIS A 436 -22.79 9.76 -13.83
CA HIS A 436 -21.48 9.57 -14.42
C HIS A 436 -20.37 9.68 -13.37
N PHE A 437 -19.54 8.63 -13.20
CA PHE A 437 -18.43 8.62 -12.24
C PHE A 437 -17.06 8.44 -12.92
N ASP A 438 -16.01 8.95 -12.28
CA ASP A 438 -14.63 8.96 -12.80
C ASP A 438 -13.76 7.88 -12.17
N GLY A 439 -14.10 7.44 -10.97
CA GLY A 439 -13.43 6.38 -10.20
C GLY A 439 -14.44 5.64 -9.32
N ILE A 440 -13.97 4.70 -8.52
CA ILE A 440 -14.80 3.84 -7.67
C ILE A 440 -14.23 3.81 -6.26
N TRP A 441 -15.12 3.84 -5.26
CA TRP A 441 -14.77 3.56 -3.86
C TRP A 441 -15.46 2.28 -3.41
N PHE A 442 -14.68 1.26 -3.07
CA PHE A 442 -15.18 0.02 -2.49
C PHE A 442 -15.11 0.07 -0.98
N ASP A 443 -16.26 -0.06 -0.35
CA ASP A 443 -16.41 -0.25 1.09
C ASP A 443 -16.99 -1.64 1.39
N MET A 444 -16.85 -2.11 2.63
CA MET A 444 -17.37 -3.39 3.14
C MET A 444 -16.86 -4.64 2.38
N ASN A 445 -15.82 -4.53 1.57
CA ASN A 445 -15.41 -5.56 0.61
C ASN A 445 -14.43 -6.60 1.17
N GLU A 446 -14.15 -6.61 2.45
CA GLU A 446 -13.69 -7.77 3.21
C GLU A 446 -14.81 -8.78 3.48
N ILE A 447 -16.02 -8.51 2.99
CA ILE A 447 -17.30 -9.14 3.28
C ILE A 447 -17.68 -8.89 4.76
N ALA A 448 -17.89 -7.63 5.10
CA ALA A 448 -18.38 -7.24 6.42
C ALA A 448 -19.89 -7.47 6.59
N GLY A 449 -20.30 -7.86 7.79
CA GLY A 449 -21.69 -8.01 8.21
C GLY A 449 -21.95 -7.26 9.51
N LEU A 450 -23.15 -6.72 9.70
CA LEU A 450 -23.53 -5.93 10.87
C LEU A 450 -23.75 -6.76 12.14
N LYS A 451 -24.09 -8.04 11.99
CA LYS A 451 -24.29 -8.93 13.14
C LYS A 451 -23.01 -9.71 13.42
N ARG A 452 -22.55 -9.57 14.65
CA ARG A 452 -21.45 -10.37 15.20
C ARG A 452 -22.02 -11.63 15.83
N ASP A 453 -21.29 -12.75 15.80
CA ASP A 453 -21.53 -13.97 16.56
C ASP A 453 -22.58 -14.98 16.05
N LEU A 454 -23.00 -14.91 14.79
CA LEU A 454 -23.89 -15.94 14.25
C LEU A 454 -23.17 -16.72 13.12
N PRO A 455 -22.85 -18.01 13.34
CA PRO A 455 -22.20 -18.85 12.31
C PRO A 455 -23.11 -19.16 11.11
N CYS A 456 -24.42 -18.95 11.27
CA CYS A 456 -25.43 -19.07 10.22
C CYS A 456 -26.44 -17.96 10.39
N ILE A 457 -26.60 -17.09 9.38
CA ILE A 457 -27.54 -15.97 9.39
C ILE A 457 -28.59 -16.17 8.31
N GLY A 458 -29.83 -15.80 8.57
CA GLY A 458 -30.98 -15.85 7.69
C GLY A 458 -31.80 -17.13 7.78
N GLU A 459 -32.43 -17.54 6.69
CA GLU A 459 -33.24 -18.78 6.62
C GLU A 459 -32.46 -20.04 7.03
N LEU A 460 -31.16 -19.98 7.10
CA LEU A 460 -30.27 -21.05 7.50
C LEU A 460 -30.00 -21.06 9.02
N ALA A 461 -30.30 -19.99 9.76
CA ALA A 461 -30.07 -19.96 11.20
C ALA A 461 -30.78 -21.11 11.93
N ASP A 462 -31.98 -21.48 11.47
CA ASP A 462 -32.78 -22.58 12.03
C ASP A 462 -32.40 -23.98 11.43
N LYS A 463 -31.66 -24.00 10.32
CA LYS A 463 -31.30 -25.23 9.57
C LYS A 463 -29.85 -25.64 9.75
N CYS A 464 -29.03 -24.84 10.39
CA CYS A 464 -27.69 -25.21 10.80
C CYS A 464 -27.76 -26.19 11.97
N ASP A 465 -28.25 -27.41 11.68
CA ASP A 465 -28.36 -28.46 12.69
C ASP A 465 -26.96 -28.92 13.07
N LYS A 466 -26.65 -28.82 14.36
CA LYS A 466 -25.35 -29.01 14.99
C LYS A 466 -24.76 -30.43 14.84
N LYS A 467 -25.37 -31.30 14.07
CA LYS A 467 -25.05 -32.72 14.12
C LYS A 467 -24.33 -33.34 12.94
N ASP A 468 -24.36 -32.75 11.74
CA ASP A 468 -23.80 -33.41 10.55
C ASP A 468 -22.80 -32.53 9.78
N ASN A 469 -21.52 -32.85 9.89
CA ASN A 469 -20.41 -32.33 9.07
C ASN A 469 -20.14 -30.81 9.09
N TYR A 470 -20.72 -30.10 10.02
CA TYR A 470 -20.63 -28.68 10.22
C TYR A 470 -19.21 -28.20 10.60
N TYR A 471 -18.40 -29.10 11.13
CA TYR A 471 -17.22 -28.75 11.92
C TYR A 471 -15.91 -28.64 11.14
N TYR A 472 -15.85 -28.96 9.85
CA TYR A 472 -14.56 -29.02 9.16
C TYR A 472 -13.84 -27.67 9.11
N TYR A 473 -14.52 -26.60 8.72
CA TYR A 473 -13.96 -25.23 8.68
C TYR A 473 -14.31 -24.37 9.90
N ASP A 474 -15.29 -24.76 10.68
CA ASP A 474 -15.77 -23.98 11.84
C ASP A 474 -15.14 -24.44 13.15
N ASP A 475 -14.81 -25.74 13.29
CA ASP A 475 -14.13 -26.28 14.47
C ASP A 475 -12.65 -26.52 14.20
N LEU A 476 -11.90 -25.43 14.23
CA LEU A 476 -10.48 -25.45 13.90
C LEU A 476 -9.62 -25.89 15.10
N PRO A 477 -8.55 -26.68 14.84
CA PRO A 477 -7.59 -27.05 15.88
C PRO A 477 -6.84 -25.81 16.43
N TYR A 478 -6.71 -24.78 15.61
CA TYR A 478 -6.13 -23.49 15.94
C TYR A 478 -7.02 -22.37 15.42
N LEU A 479 -7.26 -21.34 16.23
CA LEU A 479 -8.03 -20.16 15.84
C LEU A 479 -7.11 -18.93 15.88
N PRO A 480 -6.80 -18.31 14.72
CA PRO A 480 -6.02 -17.07 14.69
C PRO A 480 -6.68 -15.97 15.53
N GLY A 481 -5.88 -15.29 16.36
CA GLY A 481 -6.34 -14.19 17.21
C GLY A 481 -7.10 -14.59 18.50
N PHE A 482 -7.28 -15.87 18.78
CA PHE A 482 -8.10 -16.35 19.91
C PHE A 482 -7.72 -15.75 21.27
N ASN A 483 -6.44 -15.53 21.54
CA ASN A 483 -5.99 -15.03 22.84
C ASN A 483 -5.89 -13.50 22.94
N TYR A 484 -6.14 -12.77 21.84
CA TYR A 484 -5.96 -11.31 21.79
C TYR A 484 -7.25 -10.54 21.67
N ASP A 485 -8.23 -11.12 21.00
CA ASP A 485 -9.54 -10.53 20.85
C ASP A 485 -10.58 -11.51 21.44
N ASN A 486 -10.81 -11.41 22.75
CA ASN A 486 -11.81 -12.23 23.48
C ASN A 486 -13.23 -12.13 22.88
N SER A 487 -13.46 -11.23 21.94
CA SER A 487 -14.75 -11.08 21.25
C SER A 487 -14.93 -12.09 20.09
N ARG A 488 -13.88 -12.82 19.67
CA ARG A 488 -13.92 -13.72 18.52
C ARG A 488 -13.96 -15.17 18.95
N THR A 489 -15.15 -15.74 18.89
CA THR A 489 -15.38 -17.15 19.20
C THR A 489 -15.27 -18.06 17.98
N ASN A 490 -15.32 -17.48 16.76
CA ASN A 490 -15.23 -18.19 15.48
C ASN A 490 -14.80 -17.27 14.33
N MET A 491 -14.45 -17.85 13.18
CA MET A 491 -14.00 -17.13 11.99
C MET A 491 -15.12 -16.36 11.27
N ALA A 492 -16.39 -16.71 11.51
CA ALA A 492 -17.54 -16.09 10.85
C ALA A 492 -18.07 -14.85 11.60
N ALA A 493 -17.44 -14.44 12.70
CA ALA A 493 -17.90 -13.28 13.47
C ALA A 493 -17.82 -11.99 12.66
N GLY A 494 -18.96 -11.39 12.36
CA GLY A 494 -19.07 -10.15 11.58
C GLY A 494 -18.76 -10.31 10.08
N THR A 495 -18.79 -11.53 9.55
CA THR A 495 -18.50 -11.82 8.14
C THR A 495 -19.22 -13.07 7.64
N ILE A 496 -19.01 -13.43 6.37
CA ILE A 496 -19.58 -14.63 5.76
C ILE A 496 -18.95 -15.90 6.32
N ASN A 497 -19.75 -16.98 6.39
CA ASN A 497 -19.32 -18.27 6.91
C ASN A 497 -18.20 -18.89 6.05
N GLU A 498 -17.18 -19.44 6.70
CA GLU A 498 -16.01 -20.10 6.08
C GLU A 498 -16.38 -21.30 5.19
N ASN A 499 -17.55 -21.93 5.40
CA ASN A 499 -18.09 -22.95 4.54
C ASN A 499 -18.81 -22.42 3.28
N GLY A 500 -18.79 -21.12 3.03
CA GLY A 500 -19.25 -20.53 1.78
C GLY A 500 -18.54 -21.16 0.59
N LEU A 501 -19.30 -21.51 -0.44
CA LEU A 501 -18.82 -22.19 -1.65
C LEU A 501 -18.81 -21.21 -2.82
N LEU A 502 -17.67 -21.16 -3.51
CA LEU A 502 -17.44 -20.38 -4.71
C LEU A 502 -17.20 -21.33 -5.91
N TYR A 503 -17.55 -20.85 -7.10
CA TYR A 503 -17.39 -21.56 -8.35
C TYR A 503 -16.45 -20.79 -9.28
N GLY A 504 -15.17 -21.17 -9.28
CA GLY A 504 -14.18 -20.59 -10.17
C GLY A 504 -14.31 -21.05 -11.64
N PRO A 505 -13.36 -20.63 -12.49
CA PRO A 505 -13.26 -21.12 -13.86
C PRO A 505 -13.22 -22.67 -13.92
N ASP A 506 -13.73 -23.24 -15.01
CA ASP A 506 -13.76 -24.70 -15.22
C ASP A 506 -14.48 -25.50 -14.11
N GLU A 507 -15.52 -24.89 -13.51
CA GLU A 507 -16.30 -25.49 -12.41
C GLU A 507 -15.48 -25.85 -11.16
N ARG A 508 -14.25 -25.34 -11.03
CA ARG A 508 -13.46 -25.49 -9.79
C ARG A 508 -14.24 -24.93 -8.61
N LYS A 509 -14.20 -25.64 -7.50
CA LYS A 509 -14.91 -25.27 -6.28
C LYS A 509 -13.92 -24.84 -5.21
N TYR A 510 -14.20 -23.72 -4.57
CA TYR A 510 -13.38 -23.16 -3.50
C TYR A 510 -14.24 -22.85 -2.28
N ALA A 511 -13.66 -22.94 -1.09
CA ALA A 511 -14.30 -22.50 0.14
C ALA A 511 -13.86 -21.05 0.49
N ILE A 512 -14.74 -20.27 1.09
CA ILE A 512 -14.42 -18.96 1.69
C ILE A 512 -13.22 -19.07 2.63
N TYR A 513 -13.12 -20.12 3.38
CA TYR A 513 -11.98 -20.50 4.22
C TYR A 513 -10.60 -20.25 3.58
N ASN A 514 -10.49 -20.53 2.29
CA ASN A 514 -9.25 -20.37 1.54
C ASN A 514 -9.18 -19.05 0.75
N THR A 515 -10.33 -18.46 0.40
CA THR A 515 -10.39 -17.47 -0.68
C THR A 515 -10.84 -16.09 -0.24
N LYS A 516 -11.30 -15.92 1.00
CA LYS A 516 -11.87 -14.64 1.45
C LYS A 516 -11.02 -13.42 1.09
N PRO A 517 -9.70 -13.37 1.35
CA PRO A 517 -8.88 -12.20 0.98
C PRO A 517 -8.78 -11.98 -0.53
N ILE A 518 -8.89 -13.05 -1.34
CA ILE A 518 -8.75 -12.97 -2.79
C ILE A 518 -9.98 -12.33 -3.45
N LEU A 519 -11.14 -12.32 -2.78
CA LEU A 519 -12.36 -11.73 -3.35
C LEU A 519 -12.22 -10.23 -3.57
N SER A 520 -11.58 -9.51 -2.64
CA SER A 520 -11.30 -8.09 -2.84
C SER A 520 -10.35 -7.86 -4.03
N TYR A 521 -9.34 -8.72 -4.19
CA TYR A 521 -8.43 -8.65 -5.35
C TYR A 521 -9.17 -8.80 -6.67
N THR A 522 -10.00 -9.83 -6.81
CA THR A 522 -10.74 -10.10 -8.05
C THR A 522 -11.80 -9.05 -8.33
N GLN A 523 -12.50 -8.52 -7.33
CA GLN A 523 -13.40 -7.38 -7.47
C GLN A 523 -12.67 -6.15 -8.02
N ASN A 524 -11.54 -5.78 -7.41
CA ASN A 524 -10.72 -4.66 -7.86
C ASN A 524 -10.24 -4.86 -9.32
N LYS A 525 -9.75 -6.06 -9.67
CA LYS A 525 -9.28 -6.40 -11.03
C LYS A 525 -10.39 -6.28 -12.07
N ILE A 526 -11.59 -6.80 -11.81
CA ILE A 526 -12.74 -6.69 -12.71
C ILE A 526 -13.11 -5.22 -12.91
N SER A 527 -13.20 -4.45 -11.84
CA SER A 527 -13.60 -3.04 -11.88
C SER A 527 -12.53 -2.14 -12.52
N PHE A 528 -11.26 -2.44 -12.28
CA PHE A 528 -10.14 -1.77 -12.97
C PHE A 528 -10.22 -1.98 -14.49
N ASN A 529 -10.47 -3.21 -14.92
CA ASN A 529 -10.63 -3.54 -16.33
C ASN A 529 -11.88 -2.90 -16.94
N TYR A 530 -12.97 -2.77 -16.16
CA TYR A 530 -14.15 -2.03 -16.56
C TYR A 530 -13.84 -0.56 -16.83
N LEU A 531 -13.19 0.14 -15.90
CA LEU A 531 -12.80 1.53 -16.07
C LEU A 531 -11.90 1.69 -17.31
N LYS A 532 -10.92 0.82 -17.45
CA LYS A 532 -9.95 0.84 -18.55
C LYS A 532 -10.61 0.58 -19.91
N SER A 533 -11.38 -0.50 -20.02
CA SER A 533 -11.88 -0.99 -21.31
C SER A 533 -13.23 -0.42 -21.71
N LYS A 534 -14.13 -0.21 -20.76
CA LYS A 534 -15.51 0.23 -21.01
C LYS A 534 -15.65 1.75 -20.94
N LEU A 535 -15.13 2.37 -19.90
CA LEU A 535 -15.19 3.82 -19.74
C LEU A 535 -14.08 4.56 -20.50
N LYS A 536 -13.04 3.86 -20.94
CA LYS A 536 -11.89 4.45 -21.62
C LYS A 536 -11.24 5.56 -20.78
N LYS A 537 -11.12 5.33 -19.47
CA LYS A 537 -10.45 6.22 -18.51
C LYS A 537 -9.30 5.52 -17.85
N ARG A 538 -8.29 6.28 -17.39
CA ARG A 538 -7.28 5.75 -16.48
C ARG A 538 -7.98 5.34 -15.19
N PRO A 539 -7.85 4.08 -14.75
CA PRO A 539 -8.55 3.58 -13.58
C PRO A 539 -8.11 4.29 -12.30
N PHE A 540 -9.08 4.60 -11.44
CA PHE A 540 -8.84 5.02 -10.07
C PHE A 540 -9.85 4.36 -9.15
N ILE A 541 -9.35 3.55 -8.23
CA ILE A 541 -10.15 2.80 -7.27
C ILE A 541 -9.50 2.97 -5.89
N ILE A 542 -10.31 3.27 -4.90
CA ILE A 542 -9.96 3.18 -3.47
C ILE A 542 -10.74 2.04 -2.87
N SER A 543 -10.06 1.14 -2.19
CA SER A 543 -10.65 -0.09 -1.63
C SER A 543 -10.33 -0.24 -0.16
N ARG A 544 -11.32 -0.58 0.68
CA ARG A 544 -11.11 -0.83 2.10
C ARG A 544 -10.36 -2.13 2.33
N SER A 545 -10.77 -3.21 1.67
CA SER A 545 -10.05 -4.47 1.75
C SER A 545 -9.06 -4.62 0.60
N ALA A 546 -7.89 -5.15 0.94
CA ALA A 546 -6.80 -5.40 0.00
C ALA A 546 -6.04 -6.68 0.41
N THR A 547 -5.37 -7.31 -0.54
CA THR A 547 -4.45 -8.41 -0.28
C THR A 547 -3.17 -8.24 -1.12
N PHE A 548 -2.21 -9.13 -0.96
CA PHE A 548 -0.96 -9.08 -1.73
C PHE A 548 -1.23 -8.93 -3.24
N GLY A 549 -0.56 -7.98 -3.86
CA GLY A 549 -0.65 -7.71 -5.31
C GLY A 549 -1.83 -6.83 -5.76
N THR A 550 -2.74 -6.41 -4.88
CA THR A 550 -3.84 -5.51 -5.27
C THR A 550 -3.36 -4.11 -5.67
N GLY A 551 -2.17 -3.68 -5.23
CA GLY A 551 -1.60 -2.38 -5.61
C GLY A 551 -1.48 -2.12 -7.12
N LYS A 552 -1.61 -3.17 -7.94
CA LYS A 552 -1.75 -3.05 -9.41
C LYS A 552 -3.06 -2.42 -9.86
N TYR A 553 -4.10 -2.44 -9.02
CA TYR A 553 -5.47 -2.10 -9.39
C TYR A 553 -6.10 -1.01 -8.54
N ASN A 554 -5.65 -0.83 -7.29
CA ASN A 554 -6.28 0.10 -6.37
C ASN A 554 -5.30 0.77 -5.42
N GLY A 555 -5.70 1.96 -4.94
CA GLY A 555 -5.23 2.55 -3.70
C GLY A 555 -6.07 2.10 -2.51
N HIS A 556 -5.75 2.63 -1.34
CA HIS A 556 -6.37 2.24 -0.07
C HIS A 556 -6.60 3.46 0.82
N TRP A 557 -7.55 3.38 1.74
CA TRP A 557 -7.61 4.24 2.93
C TRP A 557 -7.69 3.36 4.17
N LEU A 558 -7.22 3.89 5.30
CA LEU A 558 -7.09 3.09 6.52
C LEU A 558 -8.44 2.78 7.21
N GLY A 559 -9.56 3.08 6.54
CA GLY A 559 -10.91 2.85 7.03
C GLY A 559 -11.37 3.89 8.05
N ASP A 560 -12.37 3.51 8.86
CA ASP A 560 -13.00 4.39 9.83
C ASP A 560 -12.07 4.70 11.00
N ASN A 561 -11.58 5.92 11.06
CA ASN A 561 -10.70 6.41 12.13
C ASN A 561 -11.46 7.34 13.12
N GLY A 562 -10.82 7.75 14.20
CA GLY A 562 -11.43 8.61 15.21
C GLY A 562 -10.92 10.06 15.15
N SER A 563 -11.77 11.03 15.52
CA SER A 563 -11.42 12.45 15.61
C SER A 563 -10.57 12.73 16.86
N HIS A 564 -9.32 12.23 16.88
CA HIS A 564 -8.35 12.48 17.95
C HIS A 564 -6.89 12.33 17.48
N TYR A 565 -5.94 12.92 18.20
CA TYR A 565 -4.52 12.92 17.84
C TYR A 565 -3.89 11.51 17.76
N GLY A 566 -4.40 10.54 18.50
CA GLY A 566 -3.95 9.15 18.43
C GLY A 566 -4.18 8.56 17.03
N SER A 567 -5.41 8.70 16.48
CA SER A 567 -5.71 8.28 15.11
C SER A 567 -4.87 9.05 14.08
N MET A 568 -4.74 10.37 14.25
CA MET A 568 -3.87 11.17 13.37
C MET A 568 -2.42 10.66 13.36
N ARG A 569 -1.86 10.26 14.51
CA ARG A 569 -0.52 9.68 14.60
C ARG A 569 -0.46 8.30 13.94
N ASN A 570 -1.46 7.45 14.18
CA ASN A 570 -1.54 6.10 13.65
C ASN A 570 -1.60 6.06 12.12
N SER A 571 -2.10 7.13 11.48
CA SER A 571 -2.12 7.23 10.03
C SER A 571 -0.73 7.13 9.41
N LEU A 572 0.32 7.61 10.11
CA LEU A 572 1.70 7.46 9.62
C LEU A 572 2.09 5.98 9.56
N ASP A 573 1.88 5.27 10.67
CA ASP A 573 2.21 3.84 10.76
C ASP A 573 1.43 3.02 9.73
N GLY A 574 0.14 3.30 9.55
CA GLY A 574 -0.71 2.64 8.56
C GLY A 574 -0.23 2.88 7.13
N ILE A 575 0.02 4.13 6.74
CA ILE A 575 0.49 4.44 5.39
C ILE A 575 1.87 3.82 5.14
N PHE A 576 2.78 3.83 6.12
CA PHE A 576 4.08 3.17 6.02
C PHE A 576 3.95 1.66 5.80
N GLN A 577 2.99 0.99 6.48
CA GLN A 577 2.70 -0.42 6.26
C GLN A 577 2.30 -0.66 4.80
N PHE A 578 1.39 0.16 4.24
CA PHE A 578 0.92 -0.01 2.88
C PHE A 578 1.98 0.28 1.80
N VAL A 579 2.97 1.12 2.09
CA VAL A 579 4.17 1.25 1.24
C VAL A 579 4.94 -0.08 1.18
N ILE A 580 5.12 -0.75 2.32
CA ILE A 580 5.78 -2.06 2.38
C ILE A 580 4.99 -3.11 1.57
N TYR A 581 3.66 -3.06 1.61
CA TYR A 581 2.77 -4.01 0.92
C TYR A 581 2.64 -3.77 -0.58
N GLY A 582 3.23 -2.69 -1.12
CA GLY A 582 3.12 -2.32 -2.52
C GLY A 582 1.82 -1.61 -2.90
N ILE A 583 1.19 -0.92 -1.95
CA ILE A 583 -0.01 -0.09 -2.15
C ILE A 583 0.26 1.36 -1.70
N PRO A 584 1.19 2.07 -2.34
CA PRO A 584 1.64 3.39 -1.88
C PRO A 584 0.62 4.52 -2.06
N MET A 585 -0.45 4.32 -2.86
CA MET A 585 -1.57 5.27 -2.98
C MET A 585 -2.55 5.07 -1.82
N THR A 586 -2.09 5.37 -0.60
CA THR A 586 -2.84 5.18 0.65
C THR A 586 -2.99 6.50 1.39
N GLY A 587 -4.08 6.67 2.12
CA GLY A 587 -4.37 7.81 2.98
C GLY A 587 -5.27 7.43 4.15
N ASP A 588 -5.65 8.43 4.92
CA ASP A 588 -6.55 8.29 6.07
C ASP A 588 -7.60 9.41 6.03
N ASP A 589 -8.73 9.23 6.71
CA ASP A 589 -9.79 10.24 6.75
C ASP A 589 -9.34 11.47 7.57
N ILE A 590 -9.07 12.58 6.86
CA ILE A 590 -8.59 13.82 7.47
C ILE A 590 -9.65 14.37 8.41
N CYS A 591 -9.26 14.70 9.62
CA CYS A 591 -10.03 15.16 10.78
C CYS A 591 -10.77 14.05 11.54
N GLY A 592 -10.74 12.80 11.04
CA GLY A 592 -11.37 11.62 11.63
C GLY A 592 -12.79 11.37 11.14
N PHE A 593 -13.15 10.10 10.95
CA PHE A 593 -14.47 9.68 10.50
C PHE A 593 -15.49 9.67 11.65
N PHE A 594 -15.15 9.01 12.76
CA PHE A 594 -16.00 8.94 13.93
C PHE A 594 -15.68 10.04 14.95
N GLY A 595 -16.73 10.52 15.63
CA GLY A 595 -16.65 11.56 16.64
C GLY A 595 -16.66 12.97 16.05
N ASP A 596 -16.73 13.95 16.95
CA ASP A 596 -16.84 15.36 16.57
C ASP A 596 -15.46 16.00 16.60
N SER A 597 -14.94 16.33 15.43
CA SER A 597 -13.69 17.06 15.31
C SER A 597 -13.85 18.52 15.72
N TYR A 598 -12.76 19.15 16.12
CA TYR A 598 -12.70 20.56 16.48
C TYR A 598 -11.58 21.27 15.71
N GLY A 599 -11.66 22.60 15.69
CA GLY A 599 -10.88 23.41 14.76
C GLY A 599 -9.37 23.19 14.83
N THR A 600 -8.76 23.14 16.02
CA THR A 600 -7.31 22.95 16.18
C THR A 600 -6.85 21.56 15.79
N LEU A 601 -7.56 20.50 16.15
CA LEU A 601 -7.26 19.14 15.69
C LEU A 601 -7.33 19.06 14.17
N CYS A 602 -8.42 19.57 13.59
CA CYS A 602 -8.60 19.53 12.15
C CYS A 602 -7.51 20.31 11.40
N ASN A 603 -7.14 21.50 11.90
CA ASN A 603 -6.02 22.28 11.37
C ASN A 603 -4.70 21.49 11.38
N ARG A 604 -4.36 20.85 12.52
CA ARG A 604 -3.16 19.98 12.64
C ARG A 604 -3.22 18.83 11.65
N TRP A 605 -4.42 18.22 11.52
CA TRP A 605 -4.59 17.09 10.61
C TRP A 605 -4.47 17.49 9.14
N TYR A 606 -4.97 18.67 8.74
CA TYR A 606 -4.73 19.19 7.40
C TYR A 606 -3.25 19.49 7.13
N ASN A 607 -2.50 19.99 8.13
CA ASN A 607 -1.05 20.21 8.00
C ASN A 607 -0.26 18.91 7.73
N LEU A 608 -0.82 17.77 8.06
CA LEU A 608 -0.29 16.44 7.74
C LEU A 608 -0.98 15.84 6.49
N GLY A 609 -2.31 15.82 6.49
CA GLY A 609 -3.11 15.04 5.53
C GLY A 609 -3.03 15.53 4.09
N VAL A 610 -2.65 16.79 3.86
CA VAL A 610 -2.38 17.31 2.51
C VAL A 610 -1.12 16.69 1.88
N PHE A 611 -0.32 15.96 2.63
CA PHE A 611 0.83 15.19 2.14
C PHE A 611 0.55 13.69 1.99
N TYR A 612 -0.61 13.19 2.43
CA TYR A 612 -0.98 11.81 2.11
C TYR A 612 -1.00 11.58 0.60
N PRO A 613 -0.54 10.45 0.08
CA PRO A 613 -0.70 10.13 -1.33
C PRO A 613 -2.16 10.24 -1.76
N PHE A 614 -3.08 9.59 -1.05
CA PHE A 614 -4.53 9.79 -1.15
C PHE A 614 -4.98 10.77 -0.05
N SER A 615 -5.42 11.97 -0.42
CA SER A 615 -5.75 13.08 0.50
C SER A 615 -7.24 13.40 0.44
N ARG A 616 -8.00 12.87 1.41
CA ARG A 616 -9.46 13.00 1.49
C ARG A 616 -9.91 13.43 2.89
N ASN A 617 -10.77 14.46 2.97
CA ASN A 617 -11.58 14.70 4.16
C ASN A 617 -12.85 13.86 4.06
N HIS A 618 -13.19 13.11 5.12
CA HIS A 618 -14.37 12.27 5.19
C HIS A 618 -14.81 12.07 6.64
N ASN A 619 -16.12 12.19 6.93
CA ASN A 619 -16.66 11.98 8.26
C ASN A 619 -18.15 11.65 8.26
N THR A 620 -18.68 11.27 9.45
CA THR A 620 -20.12 11.03 9.70
C THR A 620 -20.73 11.98 10.75
N GLY A 621 -20.00 12.51 11.70
CA GLY A 621 -20.49 13.34 12.80
C GLY A 621 -20.93 14.75 12.40
N ILE A 622 -20.56 15.76 13.18
CA ILE A 622 -20.79 17.17 12.82
C ILE A 622 -19.99 17.55 11.58
N ASP A 623 -20.37 18.67 10.96
CA ASP A 623 -19.63 19.19 9.81
C ASP A 623 -18.19 19.53 10.18
N GLN A 624 -17.24 18.99 9.42
CA GLN A 624 -15.79 19.28 9.58
C GLN A 624 -15.15 19.75 8.26
N PHE A 625 -15.93 20.44 7.44
CA PHE A 625 -15.41 21.11 6.26
C PHE A 625 -14.45 22.25 6.64
N PRO A 626 -13.57 22.70 5.75
CA PRO A 626 -12.65 23.81 6.05
C PRO A 626 -13.30 25.05 6.67
N TRP A 627 -14.55 25.34 6.32
CA TRP A 627 -15.36 26.47 6.79
C TRP A 627 -16.28 26.18 7.96
N SER A 628 -16.28 24.98 8.55
CA SER A 628 -17.24 24.57 9.59
C SER A 628 -16.89 25.06 10.98
N PHE A 629 -15.69 25.56 11.16
CA PHE A 629 -15.21 26.08 12.45
C PHE A 629 -15.36 27.60 12.50
N ASP A 630 -15.93 28.13 13.59
CA ASP A 630 -16.18 29.58 13.79
C ASP A 630 -14.89 30.35 14.10
N ASP A 631 -13.81 30.05 13.35
CA ASP A 631 -12.50 30.69 13.45
C ASP A 631 -11.91 30.93 12.05
N THR A 632 -11.77 32.20 11.69
CA THR A 632 -11.22 32.61 10.40
C THR A 632 -9.74 32.20 10.21
N ASN A 633 -8.97 32.12 11.30
CA ASN A 633 -7.57 31.69 11.22
C ASN A 633 -7.51 30.21 10.84
N ILE A 634 -8.34 29.36 11.47
CA ILE A 634 -8.43 27.94 11.13
C ILE A 634 -8.82 27.75 9.68
N LEU A 635 -9.86 28.45 9.19
CA LEU A 635 -10.23 28.42 7.78
C LEU A 635 -9.06 28.78 6.86
N ASN A 636 -8.36 29.86 7.16
CA ASN A 636 -7.23 30.32 6.35
C ASN A 636 -6.07 29.32 6.38
N ASN A 637 -5.76 28.75 7.54
CA ASN A 637 -4.69 27.76 7.69
C ASN A 637 -5.00 26.49 6.91
N ILE A 638 -6.23 25.99 6.98
CA ILE A 638 -6.67 24.81 6.20
C ILE A 638 -6.64 25.12 4.69
N LYS A 639 -7.15 26.30 4.27
CA LYS A 639 -7.06 26.77 2.88
C LYS A 639 -5.60 26.79 2.40
N ASN A 640 -4.71 27.33 3.21
CA ASN A 640 -3.27 27.40 2.90
C ASN A 640 -2.65 26.00 2.79
N ALA A 641 -3.00 25.08 3.69
CA ALA A 641 -2.51 23.70 3.62
C ALA A 641 -2.97 22.99 2.32
N ILE A 642 -4.24 23.17 1.93
CA ILE A 642 -4.75 22.62 0.66
C ILE A 642 -4.02 23.26 -0.54
N ASN A 643 -3.89 24.61 -0.57
CA ASN A 643 -3.13 25.31 -1.63
C ASN A 643 -1.68 24.82 -1.72
N PHE A 644 -1.07 24.48 -0.58
CA PHE A 644 0.27 23.93 -0.52
C PHE A 644 0.37 22.58 -1.24
N ARG A 645 -0.62 21.68 -1.07
CA ARG A 645 -0.69 20.43 -1.85
C ARG A 645 -0.68 20.70 -3.36
N TYR A 646 -1.52 21.64 -3.80
CA TYR A 646 -1.57 22.01 -5.23
C TYR A 646 -0.26 22.64 -5.70
N MET A 647 0.41 23.41 -4.86
CA MET A 647 1.72 23.99 -5.18
C MET A 647 2.75 22.93 -5.55
N ILE A 648 2.79 21.81 -4.83
CA ILE A 648 3.74 20.71 -5.08
C ILE A 648 3.13 19.54 -5.85
N LEU A 649 1.92 19.70 -6.42
CA LEU A 649 1.18 18.60 -7.05
C LEU A 649 1.96 17.92 -8.16
N ARG A 650 2.70 18.68 -8.98
CA ARG A 650 3.58 18.13 -10.03
C ARG A 650 4.72 17.28 -9.44
N TYR A 651 5.26 17.65 -8.29
CA TYR A 651 6.25 16.84 -7.57
C TYR A 651 5.64 15.54 -7.05
N ILE A 652 4.46 15.60 -6.41
CA ILE A 652 3.73 14.41 -5.92
C ILE A 652 3.50 13.43 -7.08
N TYR A 653 2.93 13.93 -8.17
CA TYR A 653 2.62 13.12 -9.34
C TYR A 653 3.86 12.49 -9.97
N SER A 654 4.91 13.27 -10.18
CA SER A 654 6.16 12.77 -10.77
C SER A 654 6.83 11.70 -9.90
N TYR A 655 6.72 11.84 -8.59
CA TYR A 655 7.23 10.83 -7.67
C TYR A 655 6.42 9.53 -7.75
N LEU A 656 5.08 9.59 -7.73
CA LEU A 656 4.21 8.41 -7.88
C LEU A 656 4.36 7.76 -9.27
N PHE A 657 4.62 8.56 -10.30
CA PHE A 657 4.96 8.01 -11.62
C PHE A 657 6.24 7.16 -11.55
N SER A 658 7.27 7.65 -10.87
CA SER A 658 8.51 6.88 -10.64
C SER A 658 8.27 5.62 -9.80
N VAL A 659 7.29 5.64 -8.87
CA VAL A 659 6.86 4.45 -8.12
C VAL A 659 6.23 3.41 -9.04
N SER A 660 5.36 3.81 -9.97
CA SER A 660 4.72 2.91 -10.93
C SER A 660 5.73 2.32 -11.94
N LEU A 661 6.88 2.96 -12.14
CA LEU A 661 8.03 2.43 -12.89
C LEU A 661 8.97 1.57 -12.03
N ASN A 662 8.67 1.38 -10.75
CA ASN A 662 9.52 0.72 -9.75
C ASN A 662 10.91 1.37 -9.55
N GLU A 663 11.03 2.66 -9.86
CA GLU A 663 12.23 3.46 -9.56
C GLU A 663 12.23 3.97 -8.12
N LYS A 664 11.04 4.11 -7.52
CA LYS A 664 10.77 4.52 -6.14
C LYS A 664 9.78 3.55 -5.51
N VAL A 665 9.52 3.68 -4.19
CA VAL A 665 8.65 2.75 -3.47
C VAL A 665 7.38 3.40 -2.91
N GLY A 666 7.45 4.63 -2.44
CA GLY A 666 6.31 5.38 -1.91
C GLY A 666 6.64 6.86 -1.82
N PHE A 667 5.62 7.71 -1.88
CA PHE A 667 5.77 9.17 -1.72
C PHE A 667 5.84 9.58 -0.25
N PHE A 668 5.24 8.80 0.63
CA PHE A 668 5.13 9.04 2.07
C PHE A 668 5.85 7.90 2.79
N ASN A 669 7.11 8.11 3.20
CA ASN A 669 8.02 7.05 3.63
C ASN A 669 8.52 7.25 5.05
N PRO A 670 8.78 6.16 5.82
CA PRO A 670 9.52 6.29 7.07
C PRO A 670 10.95 6.79 6.79
N VAL A 671 11.47 7.60 7.70
CA VAL A 671 12.78 8.27 7.51
C VAL A 671 13.92 7.27 7.31
N PHE A 672 13.87 6.09 7.93
CA PHE A 672 14.91 5.08 7.78
C PHE A 672 15.01 4.47 6.36
N PHE A 673 14.00 4.67 5.50
CA PHE A 673 14.13 4.29 4.09
C PHE A 673 15.22 5.09 3.37
N SER A 674 15.28 6.40 3.66
CA SER A 674 16.29 7.30 3.11
C SER A 674 17.60 7.32 3.91
N TYR A 675 17.54 7.01 5.20
CA TYR A 675 18.67 7.04 6.13
C TYR A 675 18.81 5.73 6.92
N PRO A 676 19.01 4.58 6.23
CA PRO A 676 18.98 3.25 6.86
C PRO A 676 20.13 2.97 7.83
N ASN A 677 21.22 3.73 7.75
CA ASN A 677 22.40 3.58 8.61
C ASN A 677 22.40 4.56 9.79
N GLU A 678 21.41 5.45 9.90
CA GLU A 678 21.29 6.40 11.00
C GLU A 678 20.36 5.85 12.10
N LEU A 679 20.88 5.57 13.28
CA LEU A 679 20.10 5.03 14.40
C LEU A 679 18.91 5.93 14.79
N ASN A 680 19.08 7.26 14.71
CA ASN A 680 18.02 8.21 15.03
C ASN A 680 16.83 8.13 14.08
N SER A 681 16.98 7.55 12.87
CA SER A 681 15.90 7.36 11.92
C SER A 681 14.86 6.32 12.38
N TYR A 682 15.26 5.45 13.32
CA TYR A 682 14.44 4.37 13.90
C TYR A 682 13.73 4.78 15.21
N ASN A 683 14.09 5.93 15.77
CA ASN A 683 13.46 6.42 17.00
C ASN A 683 12.19 7.20 16.66
N ASN A 684 11.09 6.91 17.37
CA ASN A 684 9.80 7.59 17.17
C ASN A 684 9.46 7.69 15.67
N ILE A 685 9.35 6.54 15.00
CA ILE A 685 9.17 6.45 13.54
C ILE A 685 7.95 7.26 13.10
N ASN A 686 6.90 7.31 13.90
CA ASN A 686 5.63 7.99 13.62
C ASN A 686 5.55 9.45 14.11
N ASP A 687 6.69 10.13 14.32
CA ASP A 687 6.72 11.59 14.61
C ASP A 687 7.36 12.40 13.47
N LYS A 688 7.76 11.73 12.40
CA LYS A 688 8.41 12.34 11.22
C LYS A 688 8.20 11.47 9.98
N VAL A 689 8.21 12.10 8.81
CA VAL A 689 7.99 11.40 7.54
C VAL A 689 8.79 12.06 6.41
N MET A 690 9.37 11.23 5.52
CA MET A 690 9.92 11.71 4.26
C MET A 690 8.79 11.86 3.23
N ILE A 691 8.70 13.03 2.63
CA ILE A 691 7.77 13.37 1.56
C ILE A 691 8.55 13.33 0.24
N GLY A 692 8.44 12.21 -0.46
CA GLY A 692 9.35 11.88 -1.55
C GLY A 692 10.79 11.80 -1.08
N ASP A 693 11.73 12.22 -1.94
CA ASP A 693 13.15 12.27 -1.60
C ASP A 693 13.59 13.65 -1.12
N ALA A 694 12.76 14.68 -1.32
CA ALA A 694 13.19 16.06 -1.14
C ALA A 694 12.89 16.64 0.24
N PHE A 695 11.85 16.16 0.93
CA PHE A 695 11.38 16.81 2.13
C PHE A 695 11.28 15.89 3.33
N ILE A 696 11.44 16.48 4.53
CA ILE A 696 11.01 15.89 5.80
C ILE A 696 9.90 16.75 6.39
N LEU A 697 8.84 16.10 6.88
CA LEU A 697 7.71 16.70 7.59
C LEU A 697 7.71 16.23 9.04
N PHE A 698 7.50 17.17 9.99
CA PHE A 698 7.31 16.90 11.40
C PHE A 698 5.89 17.30 11.84
N PRO A 699 4.93 16.37 11.89
CA PRO A 699 3.59 16.66 12.38
C PRO A 699 3.57 16.98 13.88
N ILE A 700 2.60 17.79 14.32
CA ILE A 700 2.33 18.06 15.72
C ILE A 700 1.02 17.40 16.14
N PHE A 701 1.08 16.60 17.21
CA PHE A 701 -0.02 15.78 17.69
C PHE A 701 -0.58 16.26 19.03
N SER A 702 -0.80 17.56 19.15
CA SER A 702 -1.40 18.18 20.36
C SER A 702 -1.99 19.53 20.05
N ASP A 703 -2.87 20.01 20.94
CA ASP A 703 -3.37 21.39 20.98
C ASP A 703 -2.37 22.37 21.61
N ASP A 704 -1.24 21.86 22.11
CA ASP A 704 -0.22 22.70 22.72
C ASP A 704 0.52 23.52 21.63
N THR A 705 0.65 24.82 21.88
CA THR A 705 1.42 25.73 21.03
C THR A 705 2.89 25.90 21.50
N GLN A 706 3.28 25.18 22.58
CA GLN A 706 4.68 25.20 23.00
C GLN A 706 5.60 24.61 21.92
N ASN A 707 6.83 25.09 21.96
CA ASN A 707 7.87 24.56 21.07
C ASN A 707 8.16 23.09 21.34
N ILE A 708 8.37 22.33 20.27
CA ILE A 708 8.67 20.89 20.30
C ILE A 708 10.11 20.63 19.83
N SER A 709 10.76 19.63 20.41
CA SER A 709 12.08 19.19 19.98
C SER A 709 11.99 18.05 18.97
N ARG A 710 12.77 18.13 17.88
CA ARG A 710 12.81 17.14 16.81
C ARG A 710 14.24 16.85 16.36
N ILE A 711 14.55 15.59 16.08
CA ILE A 711 15.85 15.15 15.59
C ILE A 711 15.79 15.00 14.07
N PHE A 712 16.61 15.78 13.38
CA PHE A 712 16.77 15.71 11.93
C PHE A 712 17.80 14.64 11.53
N PRO A 713 17.64 14.02 10.35
CA PRO A 713 18.70 13.23 9.74
C PRO A 713 19.91 14.10 9.33
N SER A 714 21.03 13.45 8.96
CA SER A 714 22.20 14.15 8.42
C SER A 714 21.89 14.94 7.14
N GLY A 715 22.77 15.88 6.77
CA GLY A 715 22.59 16.77 5.62
C GLY A 715 22.24 18.20 6.02
N LYS A 716 22.07 19.04 5.04
CA LYS A 716 21.59 20.43 5.21
C LYS A 716 20.09 20.47 5.02
N TRP A 717 19.40 21.28 5.82
CA TRP A 717 17.96 21.40 5.81
C TRP A 717 17.52 22.85 5.72
N TYR A 718 16.57 23.12 4.86
CA TYR A 718 16.05 24.46 4.57
C TYR A 718 14.55 24.48 4.81
N TYR A 719 14.04 25.51 5.50
CA TYR A 719 12.60 25.66 5.68
C TYR A 719 11.92 25.94 4.32
N PHE A 720 10.92 25.16 4.00
CA PHE A 720 10.18 25.30 2.76
C PHE A 720 8.84 26.04 3.02
N PRO A 721 8.40 27.00 2.18
CA PRO A 721 8.95 27.34 0.84
C PRO A 721 9.94 28.52 0.80
N ASN A 722 10.28 29.14 1.91
CA ASN A 722 11.05 30.38 1.88
C ASN A 722 12.56 30.19 1.60
N GLY A 723 13.08 28.98 1.75
CA GLY A 723 14.49 28.67 1.47
C GLY A 723 15.49 29.06 2.55
N LYS A 724 15.01 29.51 3.72
CA LYS A 724 15.90 29.85 4.84
C LYS A 724 16.57 28.61 5.39
N MET A 725 17.90 28.59 5.43
CA MET A 725 18.63 27.45 6.01
C MET A 725 18.30 27.33 7.50
N LEU A 726 17.90 26.11 7.91
CA LEU A 726 17.63 25.76 9.30
C LEU A 726 18.83 25.07 9.94
N LEU A 727 19.44 24.13 9.25
CA LEU A 727 20.53 23.30 9.74
C LEU A 727 21.63 23.14 8.70
N ASN A 728 22.88 23.32 9.14
CA ASN A 728 24.06 22.94 8.41
C ASN A 728 24.49 21.51 8.82
N LYS A 729 25.38 20.88 8.06
CA LYS A 729 25.83 19.50 8.26
C LYS A 729 26.41 19.21 9.65
N ASN A 730 27.12 20.17 10.22
CA ASN A 730 27.83 20.02 11.49
C ASN A 730 27.04 20.54 12.70
N ASP A 731 25.81 21.00 12.51
CA ASP A 731 24.98 21.54 13.58
C ASP A 731 24.41 20.39 14.44
N ASP A 732 23.99 20.72 15.67
CA ASP A 732 23.23 19.80 16.50
C ASP A 732 21.94 19.43 15.78
N ARG A 733 21.69 18.11 15.64
CA ARG A 733 20.53 17.61 14.93
C ARG A 733 19.21 17.75 15.70
N ASN A 734 19.28 18.07 17.00
CA ASN A 734 18.11 18.31 17.83
C ASN A 734 17.66 19.76 17.73
N VAL A 735 16.56 20.00 17.03
CA VAL A 735 16.04 21.33 16.71
C VAL A 735 14.74 21.59 17.44
N THR A 736 14.61 22.78 17.99
CA THR A 736 13.36 23.27 18.59
C THR A 736 12.49 23.91 17.50
N LEU A 737 11.32 23.35 17.27
CA LEU A 737 10.33 23.81 16.29
C LEU A 737 9.18 24.55 16.99
N SER A 738 8.59 25.54 16.31
CA SER A 738 7.42 26.28 16.81
C SER A 738 6.20 25.38 16.97
N GLY A 739 5.41 25.57 18.01
CA GLY A 739 4.12 24.88 18.19
C GLY A 739 2.92 25.61 17.56
N GLU A 740 3.12 26.71 16.84
CA GLU A 740 2.02 27.49 16.25
C GLU A 740 1.21 26.70 15.20
N PHE A 741 -0.09 27.03 15.08
CA PHE A 741 -1.02 26.27 14.25
C PHE A 741 -0.90 26.57 12.74
N ASP A 742 -0.39 27.74 12.37
CA ASP A 742 -0.21 28.20 11.00
C ASP A 742 1.08 27.73 10.35
N VAL A 743 1.93 26.99 11.09
CA VAL A 743 3.22 26.52 10.62
C VAL A 743 3.15 25.06 10.17
N ILE A 744 3.46 24.82 8.92
CA ILE A 744 3.72 23.49 8.38
C ILE A 744 5.23 23.22 8.48
N HIS A 745 5.63 22.29 9.32
CA HIS A 745 7.05 21.95 9.53
C HIS A 745 7.58 21.06 8.41
N LEU A 746 7.66 21.62 7.21
CA LEU A 746 8.21 20.97 6.02
C LEU A 746 9.58 21.57 5.71
N TYR A 747 10.59 20.70 5.62
CA TYR A 747 11.96 21.09 5.37
C TYR A 747 12.54 20.36 4.19
N MET A 748 13.21 21.11 3.30
CA MET A 748 13.84 20.58 2.09
C MET A 748 15.29 20.22 2.36
N LYS A 749 15.72 19.05 1.96
CA LYS A 749 17.15 18.68 2.03
C LYS A 749 17.94 19.26 0.86
N ASP A 750 19.26 19.29 1.01
CA ASP A 750 20.21 19.58 -0.08
C ASP A 750 20.27 18.44 -1.13
N GLY A 751 20.85 18.72 -2.29
CA GLY A 751 21.05 17.78 -3.40
C GLY A 751 19.80 17.50 -4.24
N VAL A 752 18.72 18.31 -4.14
CA VAL A 752 17.44 18.06 -4.81
C VAL A 752 16.99 19.19 -5.72
N ILE A 753 16.21 18.84 -6.75
CA ILE A 753 15.49 19.80 -7.60
C ILE A 753 13.99 19.46 -7.52
N VAL A 754 13.17 20.44 -7.16
CA VAL A 754 11.72 20.27 -6.95
C VAL A 754 10.94 21.16 -7.90
N PRO A 755 10.02 20.59 -8.70
CA PRO A 755 9.05 21.37 -9.47
C PRO A 755 7.91 21.86 -8.55
N TRP A 756 7.47 23.10 -8.76
CA TRP A 756 6.32 23.66 -8.05
C TRP A 756 5.54 24.64 -8.94
N GLN A 757 4.32 24.96 -8.54
CA GLN A 757 3.46 25.96 -9.24
C GLN A 757 2.87 26.93 -8.23
N ASN A 758 2.68 28.19 -8.65
CA ASN A 758 2.15 29.21 -7.73
C ASN A 758 0.62 29.06 -7.60
N THR A 759 0.16 28.80 -6.38
CA THR A 759 -1.25 28.61 -6.01
C THR A 759 -1.75 29.62 -4.97
N PHE A 760 -0.88 30.56 -4.54
CA PHE A 760 -1.23 31.54 -3.51
C PHE A 760 -1.65 32.89 -4.07
N ASP A 761 -1.13 33.29 -5.24
CA ASP A 761 -1.44 34.59 -5.83
C ASP A 761 -2.84 34.65 -6.47
N LYS A 762 -3.43 33.49 -6.75
CA LYS A 762 -4.76 33.40 -7.35
C LYS A 762 -5.47 32.09 -7.00
N TYR A 763 -6.79 32.10 -7.04
CA TYR A 763 -7.59 30.90 -6.84
C TYR A 763 -7.43 29.93 -8.01
N ILE A 764 -6.94 28.73 -7.71
CA ILE A 764 -6.88 27.57 -8.62
C ILE A 764 -8.03 26.64 -8.22
N LYS A 765 -9.00 26.43 -9.10
CA LYS A 765 -10.20 25.63 -8.76
C LYS A 765 -9.86 24.15 -8.49
N ASN A 766 -9.00 23.57 -9.34
CA ASN A 766 -8.58 22.16 -9.26
C ASN A 766 -7.35 21.92 -10.14
N SER A 767 -6.91 20.67 -10.22
CA SER A 767 -5.70 20.26 -10.98
C SER A 767 -5.79 20.53 -12.48
N TYR A 768 -6.99 20.50 -13.07
CA TYR A 768 -7.18 20.86 -14.49
C TYR A 768 -6.74 22.30 -14.78
N TYR A 769 -7.17 23.27 -13.93
CA TYR A 769 -6.76 24.67 -14.08
C TYR A 769 -5.29 24.88 -13.69
N LEU A 770 -4.76 24.06 -12.76
CA LEU A 770 -3.34 24.09 -12.42
C LEU A 770 -2.44 23.73 -13.62
N ARG A 771 -2.89 22.84 -14.50
CA ARG A 771 -2.18 22.49 -15.75
C ARG A 771 -2.09 23.66 -16.77
N SER A 772 -2.70 24.78 -16.48
CA SER A 772 -2.53 26.03 -17.26
C SER A 772 -1.48 26.98 -16.66
N GLU A 773 -0.96 26.64 -15.47
CA GLU A 773 0.03 27.44 -14.77
C GLU A 773 1.44 27.04 -15.15
N LYS A 774 2.34 28.02 -15.19
CA LYS A 774 3.76 27.78 -15.47
C LYS A 774 4.40 26.95 -14.35
N LEU A 775 5.32 26.09 -14.74
CA LEU A 775 6.16 25.33 -13.84
C LEU A 775 7.28 26.21 -13.31
N ASN A 776 7.59 26.08 -12.04
CA ASN A 776 8.77 26.67 -11.42
C ASN A 776 9.69 25.55 -10.90
N LEU A 777 10.97 25.85 -10.76
CA LEU A 777 11.97 24.94 -10.22
C LEU A 777 12.64 25.55 -9.00
N ILE A 778 12.79 24.77 -7.95
CA ILE A 778 13.72 25.05 -6.86
C ILE A 778 14.90 24.10 -7.01
N ILE A 779 16.10 24.65 -7.06
CA ILE A 779 17.37 23.93 -7.08
C ILE A 779 18.03 24.17 -5.72
N ASN A 780 18.28 23.09 -4.97
CA ASN A 780 18.95 23.14 -3.68
C ASN A 780 20.23 22.25 -3.73
N PRO A 781 21.38 22.79 -4.07
CA PRO A 781 22.59 22.01 -4.26
C PRO A 781 23.17 21.45 -2.95
N ASP A 782 23.80 20.26 -3.05
CA ASP A 782 24.62 19.68 -1.98
C ASP A 782 25.99 20.41 -1.82
N GLU A 783 26.85 19.89 -0.95
CA GLU A 783 28.19 20.45 -0.72
C GLU A 783 29.10 20.37 -1.96
N GLU A 784 28.90 19.35 -2.77
CA GLU A 784 29.62 19.19 -4.04
C GLU A 784 28.96 20.00 -5.18
N LYS A 785 28.06 20.91 -4.84
CA LYS A 785 27.29 21.75 -5.77
C LYS A 785 26.48 20.96 -6.79
N ARG A 786 25.88 19.84 -6.37
CA ARG A 786 25.05 18.98 -7.23
C ARG A 786 23.62 18.90 -6.71
N ALA A 787 22.67 18.82 -7.63
CA ALA A 787 21.29 18.53 -7.32
C ALA A 787 20.63 17.72 -8.45
N LYS A 788 19.62 16.92 -8.12
CA LYS A 788 18.89 16.11 -9.06
C LYS A 788 17.39 16.21 -8.87
N GLY A 789 16.65 16.03 -9.96
CA GLY A 789 15.20 15.94 -9.96
C GLY A 789 14.69 15.21 -11.18
N VAL A 790 13.45 14.73 -11.11
CA VAL A 790 12.77 14.09 -12.24
C VAL A 790 11.35 14.65 -12.30
N ILE A 791 10.87 14.96 -13.50
CA ILE A 791 9.51 15.44 -13.73
C ILE A 791 8.88 14.58 -14.81
N PHE A 792 7.61 14.23 -14.61
CA PHE A 792 6.81 13.53 -15.58
C PHE A 792 5.58 14.35 -16.00
N PHE A 793 5.27 14.30 -17.28
CA PHE A 793 4.06 14.89 -17.88
C PHE A 793 3.38 13.89 -18.78
N ASP A 794 2.07 13.79 -18.71
CA ASP A 794 1.23 12.95 -19.56
C ASP A 794 -0.18 13.53 -19.69
N ASN A 795 -0.99 12.96 -20.58
CA ASN A 795 -2.35 13.40 -20.83
C ASN A 795 -3.41 12.56 -20.10
N ASP A 796 -3.05 11.86 -19.01
CA ASP A 796 -3.90 10.90 -18.30
C ASP A 796 -4.43 9.76 -19.20
N GLY A 797 -3.63 9.37 -20.20
CA GLY A 797 -3.94 8.26 -21.11
C GLY A 797 -4.10 6.93 -20.36
N ILE A 798 -4.86 6.00 -20.95
CA ILE A 798 -5.24 4.73 -20.32
C ILE A 798 -4.01 3.84 -20.07
N ASP A 799 -3.16 3.70 -21.06
CA ASP A 799 -1.96 2.84 -21.08
C ASP A 799 -0.68 3.68 -21.23
N THR A 800 -0.61 4.80 -20.49
CA THR A 800 0.47 5.78 -20.59
C THR A 800 1.87 5.15 -20.47
N ILE A 801 2.07 4.24 -19.50
CA ILE A 801 3.36 3.60 -19.27
C ILE A 801 3.66 2.59 -20.38
N GLU A 802 2.70 1.73 -20.70
CA GLU A 802 2.83 0.67 -21.70
C GLU A 802 3.07 1.22 -23.11
N ASN A 803 2.44 2.36 -23.41
CA ASN A 803 2.56 3.03 -24.72
C ASN A 803 3.70 4.05 -24.76
N GLU A 804 4.37 4.32 -23.61
CA GLU A 804 5.37 5.38 -23.46
C GLU A 804 4.82 6.78 -23.83
N GLU A 805 3.52 7.04 -23.52
CA GLU A 805 2.84 8.30 -23.82
C GLU A 805 3.05 9.33 -22.71
N TYR A 806 4.30 9.69 -22.46
CA TYR A 806 4.69 10.67 -21.45
C TYR A 806 5.98 11.39 -21.83
N ILE A 807 6.21 12.52 -21.18
CA ILE A 807 7.50 13.23 -21.18
C ILE A 807 8.16 12.95 -19.82
N ARG A 808 9.38 12.41 -19.84
CA ARG A 808 10.28 12.35 -18.69
C ARG A 808 11.36 13.42 -18.85
N VAL A 809 11.54 14.22 -17.82
CA VAL A 809 12.59 15.26 -17.76
C VAL A 809 13.49 14.95 -16.57
N ASP A 810 14.71 14.51 -16.85
CA ASP A 810 15.76 14.32 -15.86
C ASP A 810 16.57 15.61 -15.73
N LEU A 811 16.62 16.17 -14.53
CA LEU A 811 17.30 17.41 -14.17
C LEU A 811 18.56 17.08 -13.38
N ASN A 812 19.71 17.51 -13.86
CA ASN A 812 20.99 17.34 -13.18
C ASN A 812 21.71 18.68 -13.10
N TYR A 813 21.83 19.21 -11.90
CA TYR A 813 22.63 20.40 -11.62
C TYR A 813 24.02 20.00 -11.12
N ASP A 814 25.07 20.55 -11.70
CA ASP A 814 26.46 20.31 -11.32
C ASP A 814 27.29 21.60 -11.54
N ASN A 815 27.86 22.14 -10.46
CA ASN A 815 28.77 23.29 -10.48
C ASN A 815 28.27 24.48 -11.32
N GLY A 816 27.03 24.90 -11.14
CA GLY A 816 26.48 26.05 -11.87
C GLY A 816 25.85 25.69 -13.23
N ILE A 817 25.76 24.42 -13.57
CA ILE A 817 25.15 23.98 -14.83
C ILE A 817 23.98 23.03 -14.55
N LEU A 818 22.78 23.42 -14.96
CA LEU A 818 21.63 22.52 -14.99
C LEU A 818 21.49 21.91 -16.40
N THR A 819 21.70 20.61 -16.48
CA THR A 819 21.45 19.83 -17.69
C THR A 819 20.01 19.30 -17.66
N VAL A 820 19.29 19.46 -18.75
CA VAL A 820 17.91 19.01 -18.90
C VAL A 820 17.88 17.90 -19.96
N ASN A 821 17.79 16.66 -19.50
CA ASN A 821 17.65 15.51 -20.38
C ASN A 821 16.19 15.09 -20.40
N ASN A 822 15.61 14.94 -21.57
CA ASN A 822 14.25 14.44 -21.66
C ASN A 822 14.16 13.20 -22.55
N THR A 823 13.20 12.36 -22.19
CA THR A 823 12.78 11.19 -22.96
C THR A 823 11.31 11.37 -23.27
N MET A 824 10.95 11.27 -24.54
CA MET A 824 9.60 11.36 -25.05
C MET A 824 9.51 10.56 -26.34
N LYS A 825 8.44 9.82 -26.53
CA LYS A 825 8.14 9.16 -27.80
C LYS A 825 7.88 10.23 -28.88
N GLU A 826 8.44 10.09 -30.05
CA GLU A 826 8.39 11.11 -31.12
C GLU A 826 6.96 11.52 -31.51
N GLU A 827 6.03 10.55 -31.46
CA GLU A 827 4.63 10.75 -31.84
C GLU A 827 3.76 11.32 -30.71
N PHE A 828 4.26 11.34 -29.45
CA PHE A 828 3.51 11.82 -28.29
C PHE A 828 3.39 13.35 -28.29
N LYS A 829 2.17 13.86 -28.12
CA LYS A 829 1.89 15.30 -28.01
C LYS A 829 1.28 15.59 -26.65
N TYR A 830 1.94 16.41 -25.87
CA TYR A 830 1.44 16.89 -24.59
C TYR A 830 0.41 18.00 -24.83
N GLU A 831 -0.75 17.92 -24.16
CA GLU A 831 -1.92 18.78 -24.42
C GLU A 831 -2.02 19.99 -23.50
N TYR A 832 -1.22 20.05 -22.42
CA TYR A 832 -1.28 21.10 -21.41
C TYR A 832 -0.07 22.03 -21.47
N ASN A 833 -0.13 23.13 -20.66
CA ASN A 833 0.89 24.19 -20.65
C ASN A 833 1.76 24.21 -19.38
N ASP A 834 1.54 23.32 -18.43
CA ASP A 834 2.33 23.26 -17.19
C ASP A 834 3.75 22.67 -17.35
N ASN A 835 4.18 22.43 -18.57
CA ASN A 835 5.57 22.19 -18.95
C ASN A 835 6.31 23.48 -19.41
N ILE A 836 5.65 24.64 -19.34
CA ILE A 836 6.28 25.95 -19.62
C ILE A 836 6.96 26.44 -18.35
N LEU A 837 8.27 26.69 -18.43
CA LEU A 837 9.07 27.16 -17.31
C LEU A 837 8.76 28.65 -17.00
N GLY A 838 8.45 28.94 -15.73
CA GLY A 838 8.10 30.28 -15.26
C GLY A 838 9.19 30.94 -14.43
N MET A 839 9.71 30.23 -13.43
CA MET A 839 10.70 30.74 -12.48
C MET A 839 11.71 29.65 -12.09
N ILE A 840 12.93 30.05 -11.80
CA ILE A 840 13.96 29.20 -11.21
C ILE A 840 14.43 29.87 -9.93
N GLU A 841 14.48 29.12 -8.85
CA GLU A 841 15.03 29.53 -7.57
C GLU A 841 16.26 28.67 -7.25
N LEU A 842 17.28 29.26 -6.73
CA LEU A 842 18.52 28.62 -6.28
C LEU A 842 18.74 28.93 -4.80
N PHE A 843 18.76 27.89 -3.96
CA PHE A 843 18.95 27.99 -2.51
C PHE A 843 20.42 27.84 -2.13
N GLY A 844 20.77 28.30 -0.94
CA GLY A 844 22.04 27.95 -0.29
C GLY A 844 23.30 28.46 -1.01
N THR A 845 23.25 29.61 -1.67
CA THR A 845 24.41 30.20 -2.32
C THR A 845 25.02 31.29 -1.43
N ASP A 846 26.30 31.16 -1.11
CA ASP A 846 27.06 32.13 -0.31
C ASP A 846 27.44 33.42 -1.07
N ASN A 847 27.05 33.54 -2.34
CA ASN A 847 27.46 34.68 -3.18
C ASN A 847 26.61 35.93 -2.95
N ASN A 848 27.24 37.04 -2.75
CA ASN A 848 26.61 38.37 -2.52
C ASN A 848 26.40 39.20 -3.78
N GLU A 849 26.70 38.68 -4.97
CA GLU A 849 26.79 39.43 -6.20
C GLU A 849 25.68 39.09 -7.21
N GLU A 850 25.40 40.04 -8.11
CA GLU A 850 24.47 39.81 -9.22
C GLU A 850 24.97 38.66 -10.10
N SER A 851 24.10 37.71 -10.37
CA SER A 851 24.41 36.52 -11.15
C SER A 851 23.66 36.52 -12.47
N ASN A 852 24.29 36.03 -13.52
CA ASN A 852 23.69 35.86 -14.84
C ASN A 852 23.27 34.41 -15.09
N ILE A 853 22.19 34.22 -15.82
CA ILE A 853 21.79 32.89 -16.31
C ILE A 853 21.76 32.91 -17.83
N THR A 854 22.33 31.87 -18.43
CA THR A 854 22.22 31.60 -19.86
C THR A 854 21.43 30.32 -20.08
N ILE A 855 20.33 30.37 -20.82
CA ILE A 855 19.49 29.24 -21.19
C ILE A 855 19.78 28.87 -22.66
N ILE A 856 20.15 27.63 -22.90
CA ILE A 856 20.45 27.09 -24.23
C ILE A 856 19.39 26.05 -24.59
N LEU A 857 18.67 26.29 -25.67
CA LEU A 857 17.69 25.34 -26.19
C LEU A 857 18.34 24.25 -27.07
N LYS A 858 17.63 23.17 -27.31
CA LYS A 858 18.02 22.06 -28.19
C LYS A 858 18.30 22.54 -29.63
N ASN A 859 17.59 23.55 -30.10
CA ASN A 859 17.78 24.19 -31.42
C ASN A 859 18.96 25.19 -31.45
N SER A 860 19.76 25.25 -30.39
CA SER A 860 20.88 26.18 -30.17
C SER A 860 20.51 27.64 -30.00
N SER A 861 19.22 27.98 -29.78
CA SER A 861 18.80 29.32 -29.39
C SER A 861 19.29 29.65 -27.97
N VAL A 862 19.73 30.87 -27.75
CA VAL A 862 20.33 31.31 -26.46
C VAL A 862 19.54 32.48 -25.89
N TYR A 863 19.20 32.40 -24.60
CA TYR A 863 18.54 33.45 -23.83
C TYR A 863 19.37 33.81 -22.60
N ASN A 864 19.57 35.08 -22.33
CA ASN A 864 20.33 35.57 -21.21
C ASN A 864 19.42 36.36 -20.25
N TYR A 865 19.57 36.12 -18.96
CA TYR A 865 18.80 36.74 -17.89
C TYR A 865 19.70 37.14 -16.73
N PHE A 866 19.22 38.10 -15.90
CA PHE A 866 19.83 38.46 -14.64
C PHE A 866 19.02 37.86 -13.48
N MET A 867 19.70 37.29 -12.50
CA MET A 867 19.10 36.81 -11.27
C MET A 867 18.97 37.97 -10.26
N SER A 868 17.86 37.96 -9.54
CA SER A 868 17.65 38.82 -8.38
C SER A 868 17.90 38.03 -7.09
N LYS A 869 18.53 38.66 -6.09
CA LYS A 869 18.70 38.04 -4.77
C LYS A 869 17.55 38.46 -3.85
N ASP A 870 16.96 37.51 -3.17
CA ASP A 870 16.06 37.70 -2.04
C ASP A 870 16.88 37.64 -0.75
N PHE A 871 17.19 38.78 -0.18
CA PHE A 871 18.07 38.89 0.98
C PHE A 871 17.42 38.42 2.28
N GLU A 872 16.09 38.39 2.37
CA GLU A 872 15.40 37.87 3.55
C GLU A 872 15.43 36.33 3.64
N ASN A 873 15.40 35.69 2.48
CA ASN A 873 15.27 34.23 2.37
C ASN A 873 16.53 33.55 1.83
N ASP A 874 17.63 34.26 1.66
CA ASP A 874 18.93 33.76 1.18
C ASP A 874 18.85 32.88 -0.06
N LYS A 875 18.10 33.35 -1.06
CA LYS A 875 17.90 32.66 -2.33
C LYS A 875 18.06 33.58 -3.53
N PHE A 876 18.54 33.05 -4.64
CA PHE A 876 18.48 33.69 -5.94
C PHE A 876 17.27 33.26 -6.71
N TYR A 877 16.63 34.15 -7.45
CA TYR A 877 15.52 33.79 -8.33
C TYR A 877 15.54 34.55 -9.64
N ILE A 878 14.92 33.95 -10.67
CA ILE A 878 14.69 34.56 -11.96
C ILE A 878 13.28 34.23 -12.44
N LYS A 879 12.55 35.24 -12.87
CA LYS A 879 11.28 35.09 -13.60
C LYS A 879 11.55 35.17 -15.09
N LEU A 880 11.18 34.13 -15.81
CA LEU A 880 11.37 34.06 -17.25
C LEU A 880 10.25 34.83 -17.96
N LYS A 881 10.64 35.72 -18.89
CA LYS A 881 9.68 36.51 -19.68
C LYS A 881 9.14 35.71 -20.86
N GLU A 882 9.98 34.85 -21.44
CA GLU A 882 9.66 34.00 -22.55
C GLU A 882 8.93 32.73 -22.11
N SER A 883 8.07 32.19 -22.95
CA SER A 883 7.43 30.89 -22.72
C SER A 883 8.36 29.76 -23.19
N LEU A 884 9.25 29.32 -22.33
CA LEU A 884 10.21 28.27 -22.61
C LEU A 884 9.66 26.92 -22.15
N ILE A 885 9.51 25.99 -23.08
CA ILE A 885 9.05 24.64 -22.80
C ILE A 885 10.21 23.83 -22.21
N ILE A 886 10.08 23.29 -21.00
CA ILE A 886 11.17 22.64 -20.26
C ILE A 886 11.81 21.48 -21.04
N ASN A 887 11.03 20.71 -21.77
CA ASN A 887 11.56 19.60 -22.56
C ASN A 887 12.25 20.03 -23.87
N GLU A 888 12.26 21.33 -24.21
CA GLU A 888 13.05 21.90 -25.29
C GLU A 888 14.35 22.50 -24.81
N ILE A 889 14.52 22.67 -23.49
CA ILE A 889 15.77 23.18 -22.91
C ILE A 889 16.81 22.06 -22.93
N ASN A 890 18.03 22.39 -23.33
CA ASN A 890 19.18 21.50 -23.28
C ASN A 890 19.99 21.74 -21.99
N LYS A 891 20.23 23.03 -21.69
CA LYS A 891 21.15 23.42 -20.64
C LYS A 891 20.81 24.80 -20.09
N ILE A 892 20.99 24.98 -18.79
CA ILE A 892 20.95 26.27 -18.12
C ILE A 892 22.28 26.48 -17.41
N GLU A 893 23.00 27.54 -17.76
CA GLU A 893 24.28 27.93 -17.13
C GLU A 893 24.04 29.09 -16.15
N PHE A 894 24.48 28.91 -14.93
CA PHE A 894 24.49 29.94 -13.89
C PHE A 894 25.90 30.50 -13.82
N ILE A 895 26.08 31.77 -14.16
CA ILE A 895 27.36 32.45 -14.14
C ILE A 895 27.33 33.37 -12.92
N PHE A 896 28.05 32.94 -11.88
CA PHE A 896 28.25 33.74 -10.68
C PHE A 896 29.43 34.71 -10.93
N ALA A 897 29.22 36.01 -10.70
CA ALA A 897 30.24 37.03 -10.91
C ALA A 897 31.32 36.96 -9.82
#